data_a96cef9bff101888cac05bd53baebe01
#
_entry.id   a96cef9bff101888cac05bd53baebe01
#
_cell.length_a   1.000
_cell.length_b   1.000
_cell.length_c   1.000
_cell.angle_alpha   90.00
_cell.angle_beta   90.00
_cell.angle_gamma   90.00
#
_symmetry.space_group_name_H-M   'P 1'
#
loop_
_entity.id
_entity.type
_entity.pdbx_description
1 polymer ?
#
loop_
_entity_poly.entity_id
_entity_poly.type
_entity_poly.pdbx_seq_one_letter_code
_entity_poly.pdbx_strand_id
1 'polypeptide(L)'
;MKTHQSAALERKKFFADPLMVFTILLLVVLLMLFILYPLAMLLLDSVYVQGTELVPLETVLSGESDAPYSKDGASVTVLSSKNKKTVVALDSLDSQVGCLFAKNGRALKAGEAVDPTSTYVKVQRNALTLAAFPRIFADYTFTAAFRNTLVLGAITGFGSVIIGLLFAYVDCYVRVRSRVTKKMFDVVSMLPVVSPPFVLSLSMILLFGRGGLITRKLLGIYDSNVYGLGGIAIVQVLTFFPVCYMMLKGLLKNIDPSMEEAARNMGAGRMKVFTTVTLPLMLPGLGNAFLVTFIESVADFANPMMIGGSYDTLATTIYLRITGGSYDTNGAAAMAVVLLCITLLLFLIQKYYLEKKTAATLTGKASRARALIEDRSVRVPLVTLCSVLSAFVILMYIAIPFGALFKLWGRDYSLSLKWFEQLFRDDGFKAFKDSFVLSLIASPITALLSMIISYLVVKKKFRAKGFIEFVSMLAMAVPGTVLGVGFIRGFAGGVFRTGFLQGIYGTGIILVIVFVVRSLPVGTRSGISALRQIDKSIEESAYDLGAGSGRVFMTVTLPLIKDSFFSGLVTTFVRSITAISAVILLVTPRYLLITCRINEFAEKGAYGVACAYATILIAIVYAAIVVMNFCIRHFGTSKQMRVKEEG
;
A
#
# COMPACT_ATOMS: atom_id res chain seq x y z
N MET A 1 -42.24 -14.60 14.27
CA MET A 1 -43.06 -13.68 13.47
C MET A 1 -42.58 -12.20 13.56
N LYS A 2 -42.17 -11.65 14.70
CA LYS A 2 -41.72 -10.24 14.83
C LYS A 2 -40.48 -9.89 13.96
N THR A 3 -39.57 -10.80 13.73
CA THR A 3 -38.35 -10.58 12.92
C THR A 3 -38.62 -10.48 11.40
N HIS A 4 -39.61 -11.19 10.87
CA HIS A 4 -39.98 -11.12 9.44
C HIS A 4 -40.72 -9.85 9.07
N GLN A 5 -41.60 -9.34 9.97
CA GLN A 5 -42.33 -8.08 9.73
C GLN A 5 -41.38 -6.87 9.80
N SER A 6 -40.40 -6.86 10.72
CA SER A 6 -39.40 -5.78 10.80
C SER A 6 -38.50 -5.75 9.55
N ALA A 7 -38.11 -6.91 9.00
CA ALA A 7 -37.31 -6.99 7.80
C ALA A 7 -38.08 -6.53 6.53
N ALA A 8 -39.39 -6.77 6.46
CA ALA A 8 -40.22 -6.30 5.35
C ALA A 8 -40.45 -4.76 5.41
N LEU A 9 -40.63 -4.20 6.61
CA LEU A 9 -40.72 -2.76 6.84
C LEU A 9 -39.40 -2.03 6.55
N GLU A 10 -38.27 -2.61 6.94
CA GLU A 10 -36.95 -2.07 6.61
C GLU A 10 -36.69 -2.11 5.09
N ARG A 11 -37.13 -3.16 4.38
CA ARG A 11 -37.06 -3.21 2.91
C ARG A 11 -37.91 -2.12 2.27
N LYS A 12 -39.17 -1.91 2.71
CA LYS A 12 -40.02 -0.85 2.17
C LYS A 12 -39.43 0.56 2.39
N LYS A 13 -38.86 0.83 3.56
CA LYS A 13 -38.15 2.09 3.84
C LYS A 13 -36.86 2.24 3.02
N PHE A 14 -36.16 1.15 2.72
CA PHE A 14 -34.94 1.15 1.90
C PHE A 14 -35.24 1.57 0.44
N PHE A 15 -36.27 0.98 -0.18
CA PHE A 15 -36.67 1.31 -1.55
C PHE A 15 -37.43 2.64 -1.67
N ALA A 16 -37.82 3.25 -0.55
CA ALA A 16 -38.49 4.55 -0.55
C ALA A 16 -37.53 5.74 -0.78
N ASP A 17 -36.21 5.52 -0.71
CA ASP A 17 -35.20 6.56 -0.99
C ASP A 17 -34.37 6.15 -2.23
N PRO A 18 -34.83 6.55 -3.45
CA PRO A 18 -34.19 6.12 -4.70
C PRO A 18 -32.75 6.63 -4.83
N LEU A 19 -32.42 7.80 -4.28
CA LEU A 19 -31.08 8.35 -4.28
C LEU A 19 -30.12 7.49 -3.46
N MET A 20 -30.57 7.00 -2.30
CA MET A 20 -29.78 6.10 -1.46
C MET A 20 -29.51 4.77 -2.16
N VAL A 21 -30.53 4.18 -2.80
CA VAL A 21 -30.39 2.93 -3.54
C VAL A 21 -29.42 3.09 -4.70
N PHE A 22 -29.54 4.17 -5.47
CA PHE A 22 -28.62 4.51 -6.55
C PHE A 22 -27.17 4.68 -6.05
N THR A 23 -26.98 5.41 -4.96
CA THR A 23 -25.64 5.62 -4.36
C THR A 23 -25.00 4.31 -3.92
N ILE A 24 -25.76 3.42 -3.28
CA ILE A 24 -25.27 2.10 -2.84
C ILE A 24 -24.92 1.25 -4.05
N LEU A 25 -25.76 1.22 -5.07
CA LEU A 25 -25.52 0.43 -6.29
C LEU A 25 -24.28 0.95 -7.04
N LEU A 26 -24.15 2.27 -7.19
CA LEU A 26 -22.99 2.90 -7.80
C LEU A 26 -21.70 2.55 -7.03
N LEU A 27 -21.72 2.65 -5.69
CA LEU A 27 -20.57 2.29 -4.85
C LEU A 27 -20.20 0.82 -4.99
N VAL A 28 -21.19 -0.08 -4.97
CA VAL A 28 -20.95 -1.52 -5.15
C VAL A 28 -20.29 -1.78 -6.52
N VAL A 29 -20.81 -1.16 -7.58
CA VAL A 29 -20.24 -1.29 -8.94
C VAL A 29 -18.80 -0.76 -8.98
N LEU A 30 -18.52 0.42 -8.39
CA LEU A 30 -17.16 0.99 -8.36
C LEU A 30 -16.19 0.10 -7.56
N LEU A 31 -16.60 -0.41 -6.39
CA LEU A 31 -15.78 -1.29 -5.58
C LEU A 31 -15.53 -2.65 -6.27
N MET A 32 -16.56 -3.20 -6.92
CA MET A 32 -16.43 -4.42 -7.73
C MET A 32 -15.47 -4.21 -8.90
N LEU A 33 -15.62 -3.11 -9.65
CA LEU A 33 -14.85 -2.84 -10.86
C LEU A 33 -13.38 -2.48 -10.57
N PHE A 34 -13.10 -1.70 -9.52
CA PHE A 34 -11.77 -1.16 -9.28
C PHE A 34 -10.99 -1.85 -8.14
N ILE A 35 -11.64 -2.68 -7.33
CA ILE A 35 -10.94 -3.46 -6.30
C ILE A 35 -11.04 -4.96 -6.60
N LEU A 36 -12.25 -5.50 -6.75
CA LEU A 36 -12.40 -6.95 -6.89
C LEU A 36 -12.05 -7.45 -8.29
N TYR A 37 -12.39 -6.72 -9.36
CA TYR A 37 -12.10 -7.13 -10.72
C TYR A 37 -10.59 -7.26 -10.99
N PRO A 38 -9.70 -6.31 -10.65
CA PRO A 38 -8.26 -6.49 -10.81
C PRO A 38 -7.71 -7.69 -10.04
N LEU A 39 -8.22 -7.94 -8.82
CA LEU A 39 -7.82 -9.09 -8.02
C LEU A 39 -8.33 -10.41 -8.62
N ALA A 40 -9.55 -10.43 -9.14
CA ALA A 40 -10.11 -11.59 -9.83
C ALA A 40 -9.31 -11.91 -11.12
N MET A 41 -8.92 -10.89 -11.87
CA MET A 41 -8.09 -11.05 -13.06
C MET A 41 -6.69 -11.57 -12.72
N LEU A 42 -6.11 -11.11 -11.62
CA LEU A 42 -4.84 -11.65 -11.11
C LEU A 42 -4.96 -13.14 -10.74
N LEU A 43 -6.04 -13.51 -10.03
CA LEU A 43 -6.30 -14.90 -9.65
C LEU A 43 -6.51 -15.77 -10.90
N LEU A 44 -7.28 -15.30 -11.86
CA LEU A 44 -7.50 -16.01 -13.13
C LEU A 44 -6.18 -16.19 -13.91
N ASP A 45 -5.35 -15.15 -13.98
CA ASP A 45 -4.07 -15.19 -14.69
C ASP A 45 -3.07 -16.16 -14.05
N SER A 46 -3.12 -16.33 -12.71
CA SER A 46 -2.27 -17.29 -12.01
C SER A 46 -2.60 -18.75 -12.28
N VAL A 47 -3.84 -19.04 -12.71
CA VAL A 47 -4.33 -20.40 -13.00
C VAL A 47 -4.59 -20.62 -14.49
N TYR A 48 -4.57 -19.57 -15.31
CA TYR A 48 -4.83 -19.65 -16.74
C TYR A 48 -3.52 -19.57 -17.52
N VAL A 49 -3.10 -20.70 -18.07
CA VAL A 49 -1.87 -20.78 -18.86
C VAL A 49 -2.24 -20.78 -20.33
N GLN A 50 -1.69 -19.81 -21.07
CA GLN A 50 -1.66 -19.86 -22.53
C GLN A 50 -0.42 -20.66 -22.93
N GLY A 51 -0.60 -21.95 -23.12
CA GLY A 51 0.44 -22.85 -23.59
C GLY A 51 0.43 -22.96 -25.10
N THR A 52 1.61 -23.18 -25.68
CA THR A 52 1.74 -23.66 -27.07
C THR A 52 2.18 -25.10 -27.01
N GLU A 53 1.43 -25.98 -27.61
CA GLU A 53 1.73 -27.41 -27.70
C GLU A 53 2.07 -27.77 -29.15
N LEU A 54 3.08 -28.63 -29.32
CA LEU A 54 3.39 -29.23 -30.59
C LEU A 54 2.56 -30.51 -30.72
N VAL A 55 1.58 -30.48 -31.59
CA VAL A 55 0.68 -31.62 -31.86
C VAL A 55 1.16 -32.29 -33.14
N PRO A 56 1.31 -33.64 -33.20
CA PRO A 56 1.66 -34.34 -34.41
C PRO A 56 0.68 -34.00 -35.55
N LEU A 57 1.18 -33.80 -36.76
CA LEU A 57 0.38 -33.47 -37.91
C LEU A 57 -0.62 -34.58 -38.21
N GLU A 58 -0.23 -35.83 -38.01
CA GLU A 58 -1.11 -37.02 -38.18
C GLU A 58 -2.34 -36.93 -37.28
N THR A 59 -2.18 -36.55 -36.01
CA THR A 59 -3.29 -36.40 -35.04
C THR A 59 -4.23 -35.24 -35.41
N VAL A 60 -3.70 -34.23 -36.10
CA VAL A 60 -4.51 -33.10 -36.59
C VAL A 60 -5.30 -33.50 -37.82
N LEU A 61 -4.69 -34.28 -38.73
CA LEU A 61 -5.33 -34.77 -39.95
C LEU A 61 -6.37 -35.86 -39.69
N SER A 62 -6.17 -36.70 -38.64
CA SER A 62 -7.13 -37.75 -38.25
C SER A 62 -8.38 -37.20 -37.53
N GLY A 63 -8.35 -35.94 -37.11
CA GLY A 63 -9.44 -35.33 -36.33
C GLY A 63 -9.51 -35.77 -34.87
N GLU A 64 -8.54 -36.54 -34.38
CA GLU A 64 -8.46 -37.03 -32.99
C GLU A 64 -7.93 -35.96 -32.00
N SER A 65 -7.45 -34.83 -32.52
CA SER A 65 -6.91 -33.76 -31.71
C SER A 65 -7.99 -32.76 -31.28
N ASP A 66 -7.96 -32.32 -30.00
CA ASP A 66 -8.73 -31.17 -29.50
C ASP A 66 -8.22 -29.81 -30.07
N ALA A 67 -7.49 -29.84 -31.19
CA ALA A 67 -7.03 -28.62 -31.84
C ALA A 67 -8.23 -27.78 -32.30
N PRO A 68 -8.17 -26.43 -32.17
CA PRO A 68 -9.28 -25.58 -32.58
C PRO A 68 -9.43 -25.59 -34.10
N TYR A 69 -10.32 -26.44 -34.62
CA TYR A 69 -10.75 -26.44 -36.01
C TYR A 69 -11.66 -25.25 -36.31
N SER A 70 -11.71 -24.82 -37.56
CA SER A 70 -12.79 -23.94 -38.00
C SER A 70 -14.13 -24.68 -37.94
N LYS A 71 -15.24 -23.92 -37.93
CA LYS A 71 -16.61 -24.50 -37.88
C LYS A 71 -16.89 -25.54 -38.97
N ASP A 72 -16.16 -25.51 -40.09
CA ASP A 72 -16.39 -26.36 -41.24
C ASP A 72 -15.47 -27.60 -41.28
N GLY A 73 -14.59 -27.78 -40.28
CA GLY A 73 -13.63 -28.90 -40.24
C GLY A 73 -12.55 -28.89 -41.34
N ALA A 74 -12.60 -27.91 -42.25
CA ALA A 74 -11.69 -27.80 -43.39
C ALA A 74 -10.43 -26.98 -43.14
N SER A 75 -10.32 -26.32 -41.98
CA SER A 75 -9.16 -25.53 -41.61
C SER A 75 -8.83 -25.63 -40.13
N VAL A 76 -7.57 -25.45 -39.79
CA VAL A 76 -7.04 -25.46 -38.41
C VAL A 76 -6.34 -24.14 -38.09
N THR A 77 -6.55 -23.62 -36.88
CA THR A 77 -5.85 -22.45 -36.42
C THR A 77 -4.51 -22.86 -35.78
N VAL A 78 -3.43 -22.58 -36.47
CA VAL A 78 -2.08 -22.90 -36.04
C VAL A 78 -1.27 -21.64 -35.69
N LEU A 79 -0.17 -21.80 -34.99
CA LEU A 79 0.77 -20.71 -34.72
C LEU A 79 1.95 -20.78 -35.66
N SER A 80 2.25 -19.69 -36.34
CA SER A 80 3.48 -19.54 -37.12
C SER A 80 4.73 -19.52 -36.25
N SER A 81 5.91 -19.62 -36.88
CA SER A 81 7.23 -19.50 -36.19
C SER A 81 7.39 -18.21 -35.37
N LYS A 82 6.61 -17.16 -35.69
CA LYS A 82 6.55 -15.89 -34.97
C LYS A 82 5.37 -15.83 -33.95
N ASN A 83 4.78 -16.96 -33.60
CA ASN A 83 3.63 -17.08 -32.69
C ASN A 83 2.38 -16.28 -33.15
N LYS A 84 2.26 -15.97 -34.44
CA LYS A 84 1.04 -15.35 -35.00
C LYS A 84 0.03 -16.44 -35.31
N LYS A 85 -1.22 -16.23 -34.88
CA LYS A 85 -2.33 -17.09 -35.23
C LYS A 85 -2.57 -17.01 -36.73
N THR A 86 -2.53 -18.16 -37.39
CA THR A 86 -2.80 -18.32 -38.84
C THR A 86 -3.83 -19.41 -39.01
N VAL A 87 -4.88 -19.13 -39.74
CA VAL A 87 -5.84 -20.14 -40.14
C VAL A 87 -5.34 -20.76 -41.43
N VAL A 88 -5.14 -22.06 -41.42
CA VAL A 88 -4.59 -22.80 -42.57
C VAL A 88 -5.61 -23.83 -42.96
N ALA A 89 -5.93 -23.89 -44.26
CA ALA A 89 -6.74 -24.96 -44.81
C ALA A 89 -5.97 -26.29 -44.76
N LEU A 90 -6.64 -27.37 -44.40
CA LEU A 90 -6.00 -28.69 -44.27
C LEU A 90 -5.37 -29.15 -45.59
N ASP A 91 -5.96 -28.79 -46.74
CA ASP A 91 -5.48 -29.14 -48.06
C ASP A 91 -4.19 -28.39 -48.48
N SER A 92 -3.87 -27.28 -47.82
CA SER A 92 -2.73 -26.43 -48.16
C SER A 92 -1.64 -26.45 -47.07
N LEU A 93 -1.72 -27.36 -46.09
CA LEU A 93 -0.80 -27.43 -44.97
C LEU A 93 0.64 -27.65 -45.43
N ASP A 94 0.86 -28.47 -46.44
CA ASP A 94 2.18 -28.80 -47.01
C ASP A 94 2.89 -27.58 -47.62
N SER A 95 2.14 -26.58 -48.06
CA SER A 95 2.69 -25.34 -48.62
C SER A 95 3.05 -24.28 -47.55
N GLN A 96 2.60 -24.47 -46.30
CA GLN A 96 2.73 -23.51 -45.19
C GLN A 96 3.95 -23.80 -44.30
N VAL A 97 5.15 -23.76 -44.89
CA VAL A 97 6.42 -24.12 -44.24
C VAL A 97 6.66 -23.39 -42.93
N GLY A 98 6.19 -22.14 -42.81
CA GLY A 98 6.35 -21.33 -41.56
C GLY A 98 5.43 -21.78 -40.40
N CYS A 99 4.51 -22.72 -40.62
CA CYS A 99 3.56 -23.24 -39.63
C CYS A 99 3.84 -24.70 -39.21
N LEU A 100 4.79 -25.36 -39.87
CA LEU A 100 5.19 -26.74 -39.58
C LEU A 100 6.49 -26.79 -38.78
N PHE A 101 6.59 -27.70 -37.85
CA PHE A 101 7.70 -27.81 -36.91
C PHE A 101 8.21 -29.24 -36.79
N ALA A 102 9.52 -29.41 -36.60
CA ALA A 102 10.10 -30.67 -36.17
C ALA A 102 9.85 -30.91 -34.68
N LYS A 103 10.03 -32.13 -34.19
CA LYS A 103 9.83 -32.54 -32.79
C LYS A 103 10.60 -31.67 -31.78
N ASN A 104 11.74 -31.11 -32.19
CA ASN A 104 12.55 -30.19 -31.36
C ASN A 104 12.05 -28.74 -31.37
N GLY A 105 10.90 -28.44 -31.97
CA GLY A 105 10.33 -27.08 -32.04
C GLY A 105 10.92 -26.18 -33.12
N ARG A 106 11.88 -26.68 -33.95
CA ARG A 106 12.43 -25.93 -35.08
C ARG A 106 11.42 -25.87 -36.22
N ALA A 107 11.16 -24.66 -36.74
CA ALA A 107 10.33 -24.53 -37.95
C ALA A 107 11.00 -25.20 -39.15
N LEU A 108 10.22 -25.93 -39.94
CA LEU A 108 10.68 -26.54 -41.17
C LEU A 108 11.02 -25.46 -42.21
N LYS A 109 12.05 -25.71 -43.02
CA LYS A 109 12.47 -24.83 -44.12
C LYS A 109 11.75 -25.22 -45.41
N ALA A 110 11.68 -24.27 -46.35
CA ALA A 110 11.16 -24.54 -47.67
C ALA A 110 11.93 -25.66 -48.37
N GLY A 111 11.27 -26.72 -48.84
CA GLY A 111 11.85 -27.88 -49.49
C GLY A 111 12.22 -29.04 -48.55
N GLU A 112 12.02 -28.93 -47.25
CA GLU A 112 12.11 -30.07 -46.31
C GLU A 112 10.88 -30.98 -46.52
N ALA A 113 11.09 -32.30 -46.53
CA ALA A 113 10.00 -33.25 -46.68
C ALA A 113 9.04 -33.21 -45.47
N VAL A 114 7.75 -33.14 -45.73
CA VAL A 114 6.71 -33.15 -44.70
C VAL A 114 6.20 -34.56 -44.52
N ASP A 115 6.59 -35.20 -43.39
CA ASP A 115 6.08 -36.53 -43.02
C ASP A 115 5.08 -36.31 -41.86
N PRO A 116 3.79 -36.71 -42.02
CA PRO A 116 2.77 -36.51 -41.00
C PRO A 116 3.13 -37.07 -39.62
N THR A 117 3.91 -38.15 -39.56
CA THR A 117 4.29 -38.81 -38.30
C THR A 117 5.41 -38.09 -37.54
N SER A 118 6.28 -37.38 -38.26
CA SER A 118 7.46 -36.66 -37.68
C SER A 118 7.33 -35.15 -37.71
N THR A 119 6.26 -34.61 -38.32
CA THR A 119 5.97 -33.18 -38.41
C THR A 119 4.93 -32.80 -37.37
N TYR A 120 5.11 -31.61 -36.79
CA TYR A 120 4.25 -31.08 -35.72
C TYR A 120 3.68 -29.72 -36.13
N VAL A 121 2.48 -29.44 -35.65
CA VAL A 121 1.83 -28.12 -35.73
C VAL A 121 1.84 -27.49 -34.35
N LYS A 122 2.09 -26.20 -34.28
CA LYS A 122 2.05 -25.47 -33.02
C LYS A 122 0.64 -24.94 -32.79
N VAL A 123 -0.04 -25.47 -31.77
CA VAL A 123 -1.40 -25.11 -31.41
C VAL A 123 -1.40 -24.35 -30.08
N GLN A 124 -2.25 -23.34 -29.97
CA GLN A 124 -2.42 -22.62 -28.71
C GLN A 124 -3.45 -23.38 -27.86
N ARG A 125 -2.99 -23.99 -26.80
CA ARG A 125 -3.84 -24.64 -25.80
C ARG A 125 -4.01 -23.71 -24.60
N ASN A 126 -5.24 -23.31 -24.34
CA ASN A 126 -5.61 -22.55 -23.18
C ASN A 126 -6.18 -23.50 -22.13
N ALA A 127 -5.53 -23.61 -20.99
CA ALA A 127 -5.98 -24.49 -19.91
C ALA A 127 -6.02 -23.75 -18.57
N LEU A 128 -7.04 -24.04 -17.78
CA LEU A 128 -7.03 -23.71 -16.35
C LEU A 128 -6.20 -24.77 -15.63
N THR A 129 -5.08 -24.37 -15.03
CA THR A 129 -4.16 -25.28 -14.36
C THR A 129 -3.51 -24.61 -13.16
N LEU A 130 -3.26 -25.37 -12.12
CA LEU A 130 -2.47 -24.93 -10.97
C LEU A 130 -0.96 -25.14 -11.15
N ALA A 131 -0.49 -25.53 -12.35
CA ALA A 131 0.90 -25.90 -12.63
C ALA A 131 1.91 -24.75 -12.37
N ALA A 132 1.46 -23.49 -12.37
CA ALA A 132 2.30 -22.36 -12.01
C ALA A 132 2.77 -22.43 -10.56
N PHE A 133 1.95 -22.90 -9.62
CA PHE A 133 2.28 -22.94 -8.21
C PHE A 133 3.40 -23.93 -7.86
N PRO A 134 3.34 -25.24 -8.20
CA PRO A 134 4.46 -26.14 -7.99
C PRO A 134 5.75 -25.64 -8.64
N ARG A 135 5.67 -25.03 -9.83
CA ARG A 135 6.83 -24.49 -10.56
C ARG A 135 7.49 -23.36 -9.76
N ILE A 136 6.72 -22.38 -9.24
CA ILE A 136 7.31 -21.30 -8.44
C ILE A 136 7.87 -21.82 -7.10
N PHE A 137 7.23 -22.79 -6.45
CA PHE A 137 7.74 -23.37 -5.21
C PHE A 137 9.01 -24.22 -5.42
N ALA A 138 9.25 -24.74 -6.62
CA ALA A 138 10.50 -25.41 -7.00
C ALA A 138 11.61 -24.40 -7.37
N ASP A 139 11.25 -23.13 -7.63
CA ASP A 139 12.21 -22.09 -7.98
C ASP A 139 12.92 -21.54 -6.73
N TYR A 140 14.24 -21.64 -6.71
CA TYR A 140 15.07 -21.12 -5.63
C TYR A 140 14.87 -19.62 -5.40
N THR A 141 14.72 -18.83 -6.47
CA THR A 141 14.55 -17.37 -6.35
C THR A 141 13.26 -17.02 -5.62
N PHE A 142 12.17 -17.76 -5.89
CA PHE A 142 10.92 -17.59 -5.18
C PHE A 142 11.04 -18.02 -3.71
N THR A 143 11.56 -19.20 -3.43
CA THR A 143 11.65 -19.73 -2.06
C THR A 143 12.55 -18.87 -1.17
N ALA A 144 13.66 -18.35 -1.74
CA ALA A 144 14.53 -17.39 -1.07
C ALA A 144 13.80 -16.08 -0.79
N ALA A 145 13.14 -15.47 -1.79
CA ALA A 145 12.37 -14.23 -1.65
C ALA A 145 11.22 -14.38 -0.65
N PHE A 146 10.53 -15.53 -0.66
CA PHE A 146 9.46 -15.85 0.29
C PHE A 146 9.97 -15.86 1.73
N ARG A 147 11.03 -16.63 2.00
CA ARG A 147 11.68 -16.66 3.32
C ARG A 147 12.16 -15.29 3.75
N ASN A 148 12.84 -14.59 2.85
CA ASN A 148 13.38 -13.25 3.09
C ASN A 148 12.28 -12.26 3.48
N THR A 149 11.14 -12.30 2.78
CA THR A 149 9.98 -11.45 3.08
C THR A 149 9.43 -11.69 4.48
N LEU A 150 9.28 -12.96 4.89
CA LEU A 150 8.77 -13.30 6.21
C LEU A 150 9.75 -12.94 7.33
N VAL A 151 11.04 -13.20 7.14
CA VAL A 151 12.10 -12.84 8.10
C VAL A 151 12.18 -11.33 8.27
N LEU A 152 12.22 -10.58 7.16
CA LEU A 152 12.24 -9.13 7.18
C LEU A 152 11.00 -8.57 7.87
N GLY A 153 9.81 -9.09 7.53
CA GLY A 153 8.55 -8.70 8.17
C GLY A 153 8.56 -8.90 9.69
N ALA A 154 9.08 -10.03 10.15
CA ALA A 154 9.20 -10.30 11.58
C ALA A 154 10.15 -9.33 12.28
N ILE A 155 11.35 -9.12 11.74
CA ILE A 155 12.34 -8.19 12.31
C ILE A 155 11.78 -6.77 12.35
N THR A 156 11.18 -6.32 11.25
CA THR A 156 10.58 -4.98 11.13
C THR A 156 9.40 -4.82 12.10
N GLY A 157 8.52 -5.81 12.17
CA GLY A 157 7.37 -5.79 13.08
C GLY A 157 7.78 -5.67 14.55
N PHE A 158 8.69 -6.53 15.02
CA PHE A 158 9.20 -6.48 16.40
C PHE A 158 9.99 -5.18 16.67
N GLY A 159 10.88 -4.80 15.78
CA GLY A 159 11.68 -3.58 15.93
C GLY A 159 10.81 -2.32 16.00
N SER A 160 9.79 -2.22 15.13
CA SER A 160 8.87 -1.08 15.11
C SER A 160 7.99 -1.03 16.37
N VAL A 161 7.54 -2.18 16.88
CA VAL A 161 6.77 -2.25 18.13
C VAL A 161 7.61 -1.82 19.31
N ILE A 162 8.88 -2.26 19.41
CA ILE A 162 9.78 -1.90 20.50
C ILE A 162 10.04 -0.39 20.51
N ILE A 163 10.42 0.19 19.37
CA ILE A 163 10.69 1.65 19.28
C ILE A 163 9.39 2.43 19.46
N GLY A 164 8.29 2.00 18.84
CA GLY A 164 6.98 2.64 18.97
C GLY A 164 6.47 2.63 20.41
N LEU A 165 6.65 1.52 21.14
CA LEU A 165 6.30 1.40 22.56
C LEU A 165 7.18 2.33 23.42
N LEU A 166 8.48 2.40 23.16
CA LEU A 166 9.40 3.29 23.86
C LEU A 166 8.94 4.75 23.76
N PHE A 167 8.68 5.24 22.54
CA PHE A 167 8.20 6.61 22.32
C PHE A 167 6.82 6.84 22.95
N ALA A 168 5.89 5.89 22.80
CA ALA A 168 4.54 5.98 23.38
C ALA A 168 4.59 6.00 24.92
N TYR A 169 5.46 5.18 25.52
CA TYR A 169 5.65 5.14 26.97
C TYR A 169 6.23 6.47 27.47
N VAL A 170 7.29 7.00 26.83
CA VAL A 170 7.87 8.28 27.20
C VAL A 170 6.86 9.41 27.11
N ASP A 171 6.07 9.46 26.05
CA ASP A 171 5.06 10.51 25.85
C ASP A 171 3.89 10.43 26.86
N CYS A 172 3.47 9.23 27.27
CA CYS A 172 2.32 9.04 28.16
C CYS A 172 2.67 9.00 29.65
N TYR A 173 3.89 8.55 29.99
CA TYR A 173 4.26 8.27 31.39
C TYR A 173 5.38 9.16 31.92
N VAL A 174 6.23 9.74 31.04
CA VAL A 174 7.45 10.43 31.49
C VAL A 174 7.32 11.95 31.33
N ARG A 175 7.67 12.71 32.39
CA ARG A 175 7.68 14.16 32.30
C ARG A 175 8.91 14.65 31.55
N VAL A 176 8.72 14.99 30.27
CA VAL A 176 9.77 15.65 29.47
C VAL A 176 9.81 17.14 29.82
N ARG A 177 10.88 17.58 30.49
CA ARG A 177 11.01 18.98 31.00
C ARG A 177 11.24 19.98 29.87
N SER A 178 12.02 19.61 28.87
CA SER A 178 12.37 20.49 27.75
C SER A 178 11.23 20.53 26.71
N ARG A 179 10.72 21.71 26.41
CA ARG A 179 9.73 21.94 25.33
C ARG A 179 10.31 21.58 23.94
N VAL A 180 11.61 21.85 23.75
CA VAL A 180 12.32 21.54 22.50
C VAL A 180 12.39 20.03 22.30
N THR A 181 12.79 19.27 23.32
CA THR A 181 12.85 17.80 23.25
C THR A 181 11.47 17.19 22.99
N LYS A 182 10.43 17.69 23.65
CA LYS A 182 9.05 17.23 23.40
C LYS A 182 8.63 17.48 21.97
N LYS A 183 8.85 18.69 21.46
CA LYS A 183 8.54 19.04 20.06
C LYS A 183 9.34 18.21 19.06
N MET A 184 10.61 17.91 19.37
CA MET A 184 11.45 17.01 18.57
C MET A 184 10.83 15.60 18.49
N PHE A 185 10.35 15.03 19.62
CA PHE A 185 9.69 13.72 19.61
C PHE A 185 8.40 13.72 18.78
N ASP A 186 7.58 14.77 18.91
CA ASP A 186 6.35 14.91 18.11
C ASP A 186 6.66 15.00 16.60
N VAL A 187 7.68 15.76 16.22
CA VAL A 187 8.10 15.91 14.82
C VAL A 187 8.64 14.58 14.28
N VAL A 188 9.58 13.96 14.99
CA VAL A 188 10.23 12.71 14.54
C VAL A 188 9.23 11.56 14.41
N SER A 189 8.24 11.48 15.31
CA SER A 189 7.20 10.46 15.23
C SER A 189 6.20 10.67 14.07
N MET A 190 6.22 11.82 13.40
CA MET A 190 5.36 12.10 12.25
C MET A 190 6.12 12.15 10.92
N LEU A 191 7.41 12.45 10.95
CA LEU A 191 8.27 12.63 9.77
C LEU A 191 8.19 11.46 8.78
N PRO A 192 8.37 10.18 9.19
CA PRO A 192 8.33 9.05 8.25
C PRO A 192 6.94 8.79 7.64
N VAL A 193 5.86 9.17 8.34
CA VAL A 193 4.47 8.99 7.85
C VAL A 193 4.17 9.91 6.67
N VAL A 194 4.79 11.09 6.67
CA VAL A 194 4.54 12.16 5.70
C VAL A 194 5.51 12.09 4.52
N SER A 195 6.70 11.55 4.73
CA SER A 195 7.75 11.47 3.71
C SER A 195 7.59 10.26 2.79
N PRO A 196 8.14 10.33 1.56
CA PRO A 196 8.23 9.16 0.71
C PRO A 196 9.00 8.01 1.37
N PRO A 197 8.55 6.75 1.26
CA PRO A 197 9.13 5.63 2.00
C PRO A 197 10.63 5.38 1.73
N PHE A 198 11.10 5.67 0.52
CA PHE A 198 12.49 5.45 0.10
C PHE A 198 13.48 6.55 0.57
N VAL A 199 13.00 7.63 1.19
CA VAL A 199 13.88 8.72 1.70
C VAL A 199 14.89 8.20 2.70
N LEU A 200 14.45 7.33 3.63
CA LEU A 200 15.32 6.73 4.62
C LEU A 200 16.34 5.75 3.99
N SER A 201 15.94 4.98 2.95
CA SER A 201 16.86 4.12 2.20
C SER A 201 17.95 4.93 1.50
N LEU A 202 17.57 6.00 0.81
CA LEU A 202 18.51 6.90 0.15
C LEU A 202 19.47 7.54 1.15
N SER A 203 18.96 8.02 2.29
CA SER A 203 19.78 8.56 3.38
C SER A 203 20.75 7.53 3.95
N MET A 204 20.29 6.28 4.11
CA MET A 204 21.14 5.19 4.59
C MET A 204 22.31 4.94 3.64
N ILE A 205 22.08 4.97 2.32
CA ILE A 205 23.14 4.86 1.31
C ILE A 205 24.11 6.04 1.40
N LEU A 206 23.60 7.26 1.55
CA LEU A 206 24.44 8.47 1.65
C LEU A 206 25.30 8.50 2.91
N LEU A 207 24.76 8.08 4.04
CA LEU A 207 25.45 8.17 5.33
C LEU A 207 26.36 6.95 5.58
N PHE A 208 25.89 5.75 5.24
CA PHE A 208 26.50 4.49 5.65
C PHE A 208 26.92 3.58 4.48
N GLY A 209 26.63 3.94 3.22
CA GLY A 209 27.04 3.18 2.03
C GLY A 209 28.57 3.22 1.80
N ARG A 210 29.03 2.61 0.71
CA ARG A 210 30.46 2.58 0.32
C ARG A 210 31.10 3.96 0.18
N GLY A 211 30.33 4.98 -0.24
CA GLY A 211 30.73 6.38 -0.27
C GLY A 211 30.18 7.18 0.91
N GLY A 212 29.78 6.53 1.99
CA GLY A 212 29.03 7.11 3.09
C GLY A 212 29.83 8.17 3.87
N LEU A 213 29.12 9.24 4.27
CA LEU A 213 29.73 10.32 5.04
C LEU A 213 30.24 9.83 6.40
N ILE A 214 29.45 8.99 7.08
CA ILE A 214 29.81 8.46 8.40
C ILE A 214 30.83 7.33 8.27
N THR A 215 30.53 6.33 7.48
CA THR A 215 31.39 5.13 7.38
C THR A 215 32.75 5.45 6.78
N ARG A 216 32.78 6.08 5.62
CA ARG A 216 34.05 6.32 4.91
C ARG A 216 34.80 7.55 5.44
N LYS A 217 34.11 8.70 5.58
CA LYS A 217 34.79 9.95 5.90
C LYS A 217 35.05 10.16 7.40
N LEU A 218 34.08 9.75 8.26
CA LEU A 218 34.20 9.93 9.70
C LEU A 218 34.90 8.75 10.39
N LEU A 219 34.52 7.51 10.03
CA LEU A 219 35.01 6.29 10.68
C LEU A 219 36.15 5.59 9.92
N GLY A 220 36.46 5.99 8.66
CA GLY A 220 37.51 5.38 7.84
C GLY A 220 37.20 3.94 7.38
N ILE A 221 35.93 3.52 7.43
CA ILE A 221 35.49 2.18 7.02
C ILE A 221 35.24 2.18 5.51
N TYR A 222 36.10 1.52 4.73
CA TYR A 222 36.02 1.51 3.26
C TYR A 222 35.14 0.39 2.72
N ASP A 223 35.01 -0.73 3.44
CA ASP A 223 34.25 -1.92 3.03
C ASP A 223 32.85 -1.98 3.65
N SER A 224 32.25 -0.82 3.92
CA SER A 224 30.91 -0.76 4.47
C SER A 224 29.88 -1.28 3.47
N ASN A 225 29.10 -2.26 3.89
CA ASN A 225 27.99 -2.81 3.13
C ASN A 225 26.67 -2.62 3.90
N VAL A 226 25.89 -1.64 3.47
CA VAL A 226 24.56 -1.38 4.04
C VAL A 226 23.43 -2.10 3.29
N TYR A 227 23.79 -2.78 2.20
CA TYR A 227 22.83 -3.51 1.39
C TYR A 227 22.46 -4.85 2.03
N GLY A 228 21.24 -5.31 1.81
CA GLY A 228 20.73 -6.57 2.32
C GLY A 228 19.85 -6.44 3.56
N LEU A 229 19.63 -7.56 4.24
CA LEU A 229 18.68 -7.67 5.35
C LEU A 229 18.86 -6.60 6.43
N GLY A 230 20.08 -6.34 6.89
CA GLY A 230 20.36 -5.40 7.98
C GLY A 230 19.96 -3.97 7.64
N GLY A 231 20.38 -3.49 6.45
CA GLY A 231 20.04 -2.16 5.99
C GLY A 231 18.55 -1.97 5.75
N ILE A 232 17.90 -2.94 5.08
CA ILE A 232 16.44 -2.89 4.86
C ILE A 232 15.71 -2.87 6.20
N ALA A 233 16.09 -3.75 7.14
CA ALA A 233 15.42 -3.86 8.44
C ALA A 233 15.50 -2.56 9.25
N ILE A 234 16.68 -1.93 9.33
CA ILE A 234 16.85 -0.65 10.02
C ILE A 234 15.94 0.42 9.39
N VAL A 235 15.99 0.54 8.06
CA VAL A 235 15.20 1.54 7.33
C VAL A 235 13.70 1.29 7.50
N GLN A 236 13.24 0.05 7.37
CA GLN A 236 11.82 -0.28 7.54
C GLN A 236 11.34 -0.07 8.99
N VAL A 237 12.15 -0.43 9.99
CA VAL A 237 11.82 -0.15 11.39
C VAL A 237 11.65 1.35 11.62
N LEU A 238 12.56 2.18 11.09
CA LEU A 238 12.44 3.64 11.19
C LEU A 238 11.29 4.22 10.35
N THR A 239 10.89 3.55 9.28
CA THR A 239 9.73 3.96 8.46
C THR A 239 8.41 3.65 9.16
N PHE A 240 8.29 2.50 9.84
CA PHE A 240 7.02 2.01 10.34
C PHE A 240 6.82 2.17 11.86
N PHE A 241 7.86 2.46 12.66
CA PHE A 241 7.68 2.69 14.11
C PHE A 241 6.67 3.80 14.44
N PRO A 242 6.50 4.88 13.64
CA PRO A 242 5.50 5.90 13.94
C PRO A 242 4.06 5.36 13.94
N VAL A 243 3.76 4.36 13.09
CA VAL A 243 2.46 3.70 13.07
C VAL A 243 2.23 2.97 14.39
N CYS A 244 3.23 2.20 14.86
CA CYS A 244 3.20 1.56 16.18
C CYS A 244 3.06 2.59 17.29
N TYR A 245 3.84 3.67 17.26
CA TYR A 245 3.77 4.75 18.25
C TYR A 245 2.35 5.32 18.38
N MET A 246 1.72 5.68 17.26
CA MET A 246 0.37 6.26 17.28
C MET A 246 -0.66 5.28 17.86
N MET A 247 -0.59 4.01 17.46
CA MET A 247 -1.49 2.97 17.96
C MET A 247 -1.29 2.73 19.47
N LEU A 248 -0.05 2.54 19.90
CA LEU A 248 0.29 2.23 21.29
C LEU A 248 0.09 3.43 22.22
N LYS A 249 0.34 4.67 21.76
CA LYS A 249 -0.01 5.89 22.47
C LYS A 249 -1.52 5.99 22.73
N GLY A 250 -2.34 5.68 21.72
CA GLY A 250 -3.80 5.63 21.88
C GLY A 250 -4.24 4.62 22.92
N LEU A 251 -3.62 3.43 22.93
CA LEU A 251 -3.89 2.38 23.92
C LEU A 251 -3.49 2.81 25.33
N LEU A 252 -2.26 3.29 25.50
CA LEU A 252 -1.73 3.73 26.80
C LEU A 252 -2.56 4.86 27.43
N LYS A 253 -3.09 5.77 26.62
CA LYS A 253 -3.98 6.83 27.09
C LYS A 253 -5.34 6.32 27.60
N ASN A 254 -5.80 5.19 27.09
CA ASN A 254 -7.09 4.61 27.46
C ASN A 254 -7.02 3.64 28.65
N ILE A 255 -5.83 3.28 29.13
CA ILE A 255 -5.68 2.49 30.37
C ILE A 255 -6.00 3.39 31.55
N ASP A 256 -6.93 2.96 32.42
CA ASP A 256 -7.30 3.71 33.63
C ASP A 256 -6.13 3.75 34.62
N PRO A 257 -5.64 4.94 35.01
CA PRO A 257 -4.57 5.09 35.99
C PRO A 257 -4.86 4.46 37.35
N SER A 258 -6.15 4.35 37.73
CA SER A 258 -6.57 3.76 39.02
C SER A 258 -6.10 2.30 39.20
N MET A 259 -6.01 1.53 38.11
CA MET A 259 -5.52 0.14 38.16
C MET A 259 -4.03 0.10 38.52
N GLU A 260 -3.24 1.00 37.96
CA GLU A 260 -1.80 1.11 38.25
C GLU A 260 -1.56 1.67 39.65
N GLU A 261 -2.38 2.62 40.11
CA GLU A 261 -2.32 3.19 41.45
C GLU A 261 -2.71 2.14 42.51
N ALA A 262 -3.74 1.33 42.28
CA ALA A 262 -4.10 0.24 43.16
C ALA A 262 -2.95 -0.78 43.34
N ALA A 263 -2.29 -1.15 42.24
CA ALA A 263 -1.12 -2.05 42.31
C ALA A 263 0.04 -1.42 43.09
N ARG A 264 0.28 -0.11 42.96
CA ARG A 264 1.31 0.62 43.74
C ARG A 264 0.95 0.71 45.20
N ASN A 265 -0.30 0.96 45.53
CA ASN A 265 -0.79 0.99 46.90
C ASN A 265 -0.65 -0.36 47.59
N MET A 266 -0.66 -1.47 46.85
CA MET A 266 -0.34 -2.80 47.32
C MET A 266 1.17 -3.07 47.41
N GLY A 267 2.04 -2.07 47.27
CA GLY A 267 3.49 -2.19 47.38
C GLY A 267 4.23 -2.63 46.11
N ALA A 268 3.55 -2.72 44.95
CA ALA A 268 4.23 -3.09 43.71
C ALA A 268 5.13 -1.96 43.19
N GLY A 269 6.40 -2.28 42.97
CA GLY A 269 7.32 -1.37 42.30
C GLY A 269 6.92 -1.11 40.84
N ARG A 270 7.41 -0.03 40.24
CA ARG A 270 7.03 0.42 38.86
C ARG A 270 7.17 -0.66 37.81
N MET A 271 8.29 -1.41 37.81
CA MET A 271 8.50 -2.49 36.83
C MET A 271 7.49 -3.62 37.01
N LYS A 272 7.16 -3.94 38.25
CA LYS A 272 6.14 -4.96 38.57
C LYS A 272 4.75 -4.49 38.09
N VAL A 273 4.38 -3.23 38.30
CA VAL A 273 3.13 -2.65 37.76
C VAL A 273 3.11 -2.71 36.24
N PHE A 274 4.20 -2.32 35.58
CA PHE A 274 4.28 -2.39 34.12
C PHE A 274 4.10 -3.81 33.60
N THR A 275 4.80 -4.80 34.18
CA THR A 275 4.75 -6.19 33.68
C THR A 275 3.48 -6.94 34.07
N THR A 276 2.84 -6.61 35.22
CA THR A 276 1.66 -7.35 35.70
C THR A 276 0.33 -6.67 35.39
N VAL A 277 0.32 -5.36 35.14
CA VAL A 277 -0.91 -4.59 34.85
C VAL A 277 -0.88 -4.02 33.45
N THR A 278 0.08 -3.13 33.17
CA THR A 278 0.09 -2.34 31.93
C THR A 278 0.35 -3.22 30.70
N LEU A 279 1.40 -4.04 30.73
CA LEU A 279 1.79 -4.91 29.60
C LEU A 279 0.73 -5.95 29.24
N PRO A 280 0.12 -6.70 30.19
CA PRO A 280 -0.96 -7.64 29.86
C PRO A 280 -2.19 -6.99 29.22
N LEU A 281 -2.57 -5.80 29.69
CA LEU A 281 -3.67 -5.03 29.08
C LEU A 281 -3.34 -4.55 27.66
N MET A 282 -2.05 -4.34 27.38
CA MET A 282 -1.58 -3.92 26.06
C MET A 282 -1.36 -5.08 25.08
N LEU A 283 -1.25 -6.34 25.54
CA LEU A 283 -0.90 -7.47 24.68
C LEU A 283 -1.72 -7.57 23.38
N PRO A 284 -3.05 -7.45 23.40
CA PRO A 284 -3.83 -7.47 22.15
C PRO A 284 -3.48 -6.31 21.22
N GLY A 285 -3.22 -5.14 21.78
CA GLY A 285 -2.82 -3.97 21.03
C GLY A 285 -1.39 -4.03 20.49
N LEU A 286 -0.46 -4.61 21.24
CA LEU A 286 0.91 -4.89 20.77
C LEU A 286 0.89 -5.87 19.61
N GLY A 287 0.09 -6.96 19.72
CA GLY A 287 -0.12 -7.91 18.64
C GLY A 287 -0.73 -7.24 17.39
N ASN A 288 -1.69 -6.32 17.58
CA ASN A 288 -2.28 -5.56 16.49
C ASN A 288 -1.25 -4.63 15.81
N ALA A 289 -0.45 -3.89 16.59
CA ALA A 289 0.62 -3.04 16.06
C ALA A 289 1.69 -3.86 15.31
N PHE A 290 2.07 -5.03 15.85
CA PHE A 290 2.97 -5.97 15.20
C PHE A 290 2.42 -6.43 13.84
N LEU A 291 1.16 -6.90 13.78
CA LEU A 291 0.58 -7.38 12.52
C LEU A 291 0.45 -6.28 11.47
N VAL A 292 0.08 -5.05 11.87
CA VAL A 292 0.02 -3.91 10.94
C VAL A 292 1.38 -3.66 10.33
N THR A 293 2.43 -3.54 11.13
CA THR A 293 3.79 -3.26 10.63
C THR A 293 4.41 -4.44 9.91
N PHE A 294 4.07 -5.67 10.28
CA PHE A 294 4.44 -6.87 9.54
C PHE A 294 3.84 -6.85 8.12
N ILE A 295 2.52 -6.56 8.00
CA ILE A 295 1.85 -6.46 6.70
C ILE A 295 2.45 -5.33 5.86
N GLU A 296 2.70 -4.16 6.45
CA GLU A 296 3.34 -3.02 5.76
C GLU A 296 4.76 -3.38 5.27
N SER A 297 5.54 -4.10 6.08
CA SER A 297 6.88 -4.57 5.69
C SER A 297 6.85 -5.59 4.56
N VAL A 298 5.95 -6.57 4.63
CA VAL A 298 5.76 -7.60 3.58
C VAL A 298 5.27 -6.98 2.27
N ALA A 299 4.47 -5.92 2.36
CA ALA A 299 3.95 -5.19 1.22
C ALA A 299 4.90 -4.11 0.67
N ASP A 300 5.99 -3.83 1.38
CA ASP A 300 6.95 -2.79 0.99
C ASP A 300 7.79 -3.23 -0.20
N PHE A 301 7.74 -2.41 -1.24
CA PHE A 301 8.53 -2.54 -2.45
C PHE A 301 9.72 -1.56 -2.44
N ALA A 302 9.50 -0.34 -1.95
CA ALA A 302 10.40 0.78 -2.16
C ALA A 302 11.75 0.62 -1.45
N ASN A 303 11.73 0.25 -0.16
CA ASN A 303 12.95 0.08 0.61
C ASN A 303 13.79 -1.13 0.15
N PRO A 304 13.21 -2.34 -0.04
CA PRO A 304 13.97 -3.46 -0.59
C PRO A 304 14.53 -3.20 -1.98
N MET A 305 13.82 -2.50 -2.86
CA MET A 305 14.29 -2.16 -4.20
C MET A 305 15.53 -1.26 -4.16
N MET A 306 15.57 -0.29 -3.23
CA MET A 306 16.67 0.66 -3.13
C MET A 306 17.92 0.11 -2.41
N ILE A 307 17.73 -0.65 -1.32
CA ILE A 307 18.82 -1.04 -0.43
C ILE A 307 18.93 -2.55 -0.26
N GLY A 308 18.14 -3.32 -0.99
CA GLY A 308 18.14 -4.79 -0.92
C GLY A 308 19.44 -5.42 -1.41
N GLY A 309 20.04 -4.88 -2.46
CA GLY A 309 21.19 -5.51 -3.10
C GLY A 309 20.81 -6.90 -3.63
N SER A 310 21.42 -7.97 -3.08
CA SER A 310 21.08 -9.36 -3.40
C SER A 310 19.99 -9.98 -2.49
N TYR A 311 19.42 -9.19 -1.58
CA TYR A 311 18.36 -9.64 -0.67
C TYR A 311 17.00 -9.30 -1.25
N ASP A 312 16.51 -10.16 -2.13
CA ASP A 312 15.22 -9.97 -2.78
C ASP A 312 14.05 -10.34 -1.86
N THR A 313 12.96 -9.57 -1.99
CA THR A 313 11.68 -9.84 -1.36
C THR A 313 10.65 -10.24 -2.42
N LEU A 314 9.52 -10.83 -2.02
CA LEU A 314 8.45 -11.18 -2.97
C LEU A 314 7.97 -9.97 -3.78
N ALA A 315 7.86 -8.80 -3.16
CA ALA A 315 7.42 -7.59 -3.84
C ALA A 315 8.40 -7.14 -4.94
N THR A 316 9.71 -7.20 -4.68
CA THR A 316 10.75 -6.88 -5.67
C THR A 316 10.86 -7.94 -6.76
N THR A 317 10.78 -9.23 -6.39
CA THR A 317 10.84 -10.34 -7.34
C THR A 317 9.67 -10.32 -8.32
N ILE A 318 8.44 -10.02 -7.85
CA ILE A 318 7.27 -9.85 -8.72
C ILE A 318 7.52 -8.72 -9.73
N TYR A 319 8.02 -7.58 -9.27
CA TYR A 319 8.33 -6.45 -10.14
C TYR A 319 9.37 -6.81 -11.21
N LEU A 320 10.49 -7.42 -10.80
CA LEU A 320 11.58 -7.81 -11.71
C LEU A 320 11.16 -8.85 -12.75
N ARG A 321 10.23 -9.77 -12.41
CA ARG A 321 9.66 -10.73 -13.36
C ARG A 321 8.75 -10.10 -14.41
N ILE A 322 8.09 -9.00 -14.07
CA ILE A 322 7.21 -8.28 -15.01
C ILE A 322 8.01 -7.35 -15.91
N THR A 323 9.00 -6.64 -15.34
CA THR A 323 9.79 -5.61 -16.05
C THR A 323 11.07 -6.16 -16.67
N GLY A 324 11.57 -7.27 -16.17
CA GLY A 324 12.79 -7.94 -16.66
C GLY A 324 12.59 -8.70 -17.97
N GLY A 325 13.71 -9.11 -18.59
CA GLY A 325 13.72 -9.74 -19.91
C GLY A 325 13.06 -11.12 -20.03
N SER A 326 12.73 -11.78 -18.92
CA SER A 326 12.15 -13.13 -18.92
C SER A 326 10.64 -13.17 -19.19
N TYR A 327 9.92 -12.07 -19.05
CA TYR A 327 8.46 -11.91 -19.26
C TYR A 327 7.59 -13.09 -18.73
N ASP A 328 8.00 -13.66 -17.57
CA ASP A 328 7.21 -14.74 -16.93
C ASP A 328 6.05 -14.14 -16.14
N THR A 329 5.03 -13.75 -16.88
CA THR A 329 3.87 -13.08 -16.32
C THR A 329 3.00 -14.00 -15.47
N ASN A 330 2.91 -15.29 -15.81
CA ASN A 330 2.13 -16.28 -15.06
C ASN A 330 2.82 -16.61 -13.73
N GLY A 331 4.15 -16.78 -13.73
CA GLY A 331 4.92 -16.93 -12.50
C GLY A 331 4.80 -15.70 -11.59
N ALA A 332 4.89 -14.49 -12.15
CA ALA A 332 4.68 -13.25 -11.40
C ALA A 332 3.26 -13.16 -10.82
N ALA A 333 2.22 -13.55 -11.57
CA ALA A 333 0.84 -13.60 -11.09
C ALA A 333 0.67 -14.62 -9.95
N ALA A 334 1.23 -15.82 -10.09
CA ALA A 334 1.21 -16.84 -9.04
C ALA A 334 1.93 -16.38 -7.76
N MET A 335 3.10 -15.74 -7.88
CA MET A 335 3.80 -15.12 -6.73
C MET A 335 2.98 -14.02 -6.07
N ALA A 336 2.31 -13.17 -6.87
CA ALA A 336 1.45 -12.12 -6.37
C ALA A 336 0.23 -12.68 -5.61
N VAL A 337 -0.33 -13.81 -6.06
CA VAL A 337 -1.40 -14.52 -5.35
C VAL A 337 -0.91 -15.06 -4.01
N VAL A 338 0.28 -15.66 -3.96
CA VAL A 338 0.86 -16.14 -2.67
C VAL A 338 1.06 -14.97 -1.70
N LEU A 339 1.61 -13.85 -2.18
CA LEU A 339 1.80 -12.64 -1.37
C LEU A 339 0.45 -12.08 -0.88
N LEU A 340 -0.57 -12.06 -1.75
CA LEU A 340 -1.94 -11.67 -1.40
C LEU A 340 -2.54 -12.58 -0.32
N CYS A 341 -2.38 -13.89 -0.45
CA CYS A 341 -2.90 -14.86 0.53
C CYS A 341 -2.31 -14.63 1.93
N ILE A 342 -0.99 -14.40 2.01
CA ILE A 342 -0.32 -14.11 3.29
C ILE A 342 -0.88 -12.82 3.90
N THR A 343 -0.87 -11.73 3.16
CA THR A 343 -1.30 -10.43 3.67
C THR A 343 -2.78 -10.40 4.01
N LEU A 344 -3.62 -11.06 3.21
CA LEU A 344 -5.06 -11.20 3.46
C LEU A 344 -5.32 -12.02 4.73
N LEU A 345 -4.63 -13.17 4.90
CA LEU A 345 -4.75 -13.99 6.11
C LEU A 345 -4.42 -13.19 7.37
N LEU A 346 -3.29 -12.48 7.35
CA LEU A 346 -2.86 -11.64 8.47
C LEU A 346 -3.84 -10.50 8.75
N PHE A 347 -4.36 -9.86 7.70
CA PHE A 347 -5.40 -8.84 7.83
C PHE A 347 -6.70 -9.38 8.44
N LEU A 348 -7.13 -10.58 8.05
CA LEU A 348 -8.31 -11.22 8.63
C LEU A 348 -8.10 -11.54 10.13
N ILE A 349 -6.92 -12.06 10.50
CA ILE A 349 -6.55 -12.27 11.90
C ILE A 349 -6.56 -10.95 12.66
N GLN A 350 -5.96 -9.91 12.13
CA GLN A 350 -5.95 -8.58 12.71
C GLN A 350 -7.38 -8.05 12.94
N LYS A 351 -8.19 -8.02 11.88
CA LYS A 351 -9.54 -7.41 11.91
C LYS A 351 -10.51 -8.16 12.80
N TYR A 352 -10.57 -9.49 12.69
CA TYR A 352 -11.61 -10.28 13.37
C TYR A 352 -11.21 -10.78 14.75
N TYR A 353 -9.93 -10.94 15.03
CA TYR A 353 -9.46 -11.46 16.31
C TYR A 353 -8.85 -10.38 17.20
N LEU A 354 -7.85 -9.62 16.74
CA LEU A 354 -7.12 -8.68 17.59
C LEU A 354 -7.86 -7.36 17.82
N GLU A 355 -8.51 -6.79 16.82
CA GLU A 355 -9.27 -5.53 17.00
C GLU A 355 -10.44 -5.73 17.98
N LYS A 356 -11.12 -6.89 17.96
CA LYS A 356 -12.19 -7.19 18.92
C LYS A 356 -11.67 -7.33 20.35
N LYS A 357 -10.52 -8.01 20.56
CA LYS A 357 -9.93 -8.15 21.88
C LYS A 357 -9.41 -6.83 22.42
N THR A 358 -8.78 -6.02 21.59
CA THR A 358 -8.31 -4.69 21.97
C THR A 358 -9.46 -3.77 22.42
N ALA A 359 -10.59 -3.81 21.71
CA ALA A 359 -11.78 -3.04 22.10
C ALA A 359 -12.37 -3.53 23.44
N ALA A 360 -12.38 -4.83 23.70
CA ALA A 360 -12.92 -5.39 24.93
C ALA A 360 -12.07 -5.07 26.18
N THR A 361 -10.74 -4.93 26.02
CA THR A 361 -9.84 -4.61 27.14
C THR A 361 -9.86 -3.14 27.56
N LEU A 362 -10.40 -2.24 26.73
CA LEU A 362 -10.33 -0.78 26.91
C LEU A 362 -11.72 -0.13 27.11
N THR A 363 -12.64 -0.77 27.81
CA THR A 363 -14.02 -0.29 28.00
C THR A 363 -14.17 0.92 28.95
N GLY A 364 -13.10 1.39 29.61
CA GLY A 364 -13.13 2.53 30.52
C GLY A 364 -12.58 3.82 29.89
N LYS A 365 -13.28 4.95 30.07
CA LYS A 365 -12.65 6.28 29.90
C LYS A 365 -11.75 6.50 31.11
N ALA A 366 -10.49 6.93 30.87
CA ALA A 366 -9.59 7.32 31.95
C ALA A 366 -10.26 8.36 32.85
N SER A 367 -10.48 8.01 34.10
CA SER A 367 -11.26 8.82 35.06
C SER A 367 -10.44 9.98 35.62
N ARG A 368 -9.11 9.92 35.55
CA ARG A 368 -8.18 10.92 36.11
C ARG A 368 -6.95 11.13 35.22
N ALA A 369 -6.31 12.29 35.40
CA ALA A 369 -5.00 12.55 34.79
C ALA A 369 -3.94 11.66 35.44
N ARG A 370 -3.11 10.99 34.62
CA ARG A 370 -2.02 10.12 35.08
C ARG A 370 -0.89 10.93 35.72
N ALA A 371 -0.39 10.50 36.87
CA ALA A 371 0.83 11.04 37.46
C ALA A 371 2.06 10.67 36.61
N LEU A 372 2.78 11.67 36.12
CA LEU A 372 3.97 11.48 35.29
C LEU A 372 5.18 11.09 36.14
N ILE A 373 6.07 10.28 35.57
CA ILE A 373 7.34 9.87 36.18
C ILE A 373 8.31 11.05 36.15
N GLU A 374 8.70 11.53 37.33
CA GLU A 374 9.68 12.59 37.51
C GLU A 374 11.05 12.09 37.97
N ASP A 375 11.10 10.86 38.47
CA ASP A 375 12.30 10.22 38.98
C ASP A 375 13.41 10.23 37.92
N ARG A 376 14.56 10.82 38.32
CA ARG A 376 15.71 11.05 37.44
C ARG A 376 16.32 9.75 36.93
N SER A 377 16.32 8.69 37.73
CA SER A 377 16.92 7.38 37.41
C SER A 377 16.21 6.68 36.25
N VAL A 378 14.91 6.87 36.12
CA VAL A 378 14.09 6.27 35.04
C VAL A 378 13.93 7.25 33.88
N ARG A 379 13.66 8.51 34.18
CA ARG A 379 13.42 9.55 33.17
C ARG A 379 14.61 9.79 32.26
N VAL A 380 15.83 9.97 32.85
CA VAL A 380 17.01 10.35 32.05
C VAL A 380 17.37 9.29 31.03
N PRO A 381 17.49 7.99 31.35
CA PRO A 381 17.82 6.98 30.36
C PRO A 381 16.78 6.89 29.22
N LEU A 382 15.47 6.91 29.55
CA LEU A 382 14.41 6.80 28.56
C LEU A 382 14.37 8.03 27.63
N VAL A 383 14.46 9.23 28.18
CA VAL A 383 14.48 10.47 27.39
C VAL A 383 15.74 10.54 26.54
N THR A 384 16.90 10.13 27.06
CA THR A 384 18.16 10.11 26.31
C THR A 384 18.09 9.14 25.14
N LEU A 385 17.57 7.92 25.36
CA LEU A 385 17.42 6.92 24.31
C LEU A 385 16.49 7.42 23.19
N CYS A 386 15.32 7.99 23.54
CA CYS A 386 14.43 8.62 22.56
C CYS A 386 15.11 9.80 21.85
N SER A 387 15.93 10.59 22.56
CA SER A 387 16.63 11.73 21.95
C SER A 387 17.70 11.29 20.96
N VAL A 388 18.46 10.23 21.28
CA VAL A 388 19.45 9.65 20.36
C VAL A 388 18.78 9.11 19.10
N LEU A 389 17.69 8.33 19.25
CA LEU A 389 16.92 7.83 18.12
C LEU A 389 16.32 8.97 17.29
N SER A 390 15.81 10.01 17.94
CA SER A 390 15.29 11.19 17.25
C SER A 390 16.37 11.94 16.49
N ALA A 391 17.56 12.13 17.08
CA ALA A 391 18.69 12.76 16.42
C ALA A 391 19.16 11.95 15.21
N PHE A 392 19.14 10.61 15.32
CA PHE A 392 19.47 9.73 14.21
C PHE A 392 18.48 9.86 13.03
N VAL A 393 17.17 9.86 13.32
CA VAL A 393 16.15 10.08 12.28
C VAL A 393 16.31 11.47 11.64
N ILE A 394 16.49 12.52 12.43
CA ILE A 394 16.71 13.88 11.92
C ILE A 394 17.95 13.93 11.02
N LEU A 395 19.04 13.30 11.43
CA LEU A 395 20.28 13.23 10.64
C LEU A 395 20.02 12.58 9.27
N MET A 396 19.24 11.49 9.23
CA MET A 396 18.88 10.84 7.97
C MET A 396 18.07 11.78 7.05
N TYR A 397 17.11 12.54 7.60
CA TYR A 397 16.35 13.50 6.79
C TYR A 397 17.17 14.68 6.30
N ILE A 398 18.11 15.18 7.12
CA ILE A 398 19.02 16.26 6.75
C ILE A 398 19.99 15.82 5.64
N ALA A 399 20.38 14.56 5.58
CA ALA A 399 21.27 14.03 4.56
C ALA A 399 20.73 14.21 3.13
N ILE A 400 19.40 14.20 2.93
CA ILE A 400 18.78 14.30 1.60
C ILE A 400 19.01 15.67 0.95
N PRO A 401 18.65 16.83 1.56
CA PRO A 401 18.95 18.11 0.95
C PRO A 401 20.46 18.35 0.77
N PHE A 402 21.29 17.88 1.70
CA PHE A 402 22.74 17.97 1.50
C PHE A 402 23.24 17.11 0.34
N GLY A 403 22.65 15.90 0.14
CA GLY A 403 22.92 15.05 -1.02
C GLY A 403 22.56 15.73 -2.34
N ALA A 404 21.53 16.57 -2.34
CA ALA A 404 21.13 17.37 -3.49
C ALA A 404 22.01 18.61 -3.73
N LEU A 405 22.60 19.18 -2.66
CA LEU A 405 23.41 20.39 -2.74
C LEU A 405 24.89 20.12 -2.98
N PHE A 406 25.40 18.93 -2.69
CA PHE A 406 26.80 18.61 -2.91
C PHE A 406 27.05 18.17 -4.35
N LYS A 407 28.15 18.67 -4.94
CA LYS A 407 28.53 18.42 -6.34
C LYS A 407 28.73 16.93 -6.63
N LEU A 408 29.37 16.19 -5.73
CA LEU A 408 29.52 14.74 -5.82
C LEU A 408 29.64 14.14 -4.43
N TRP A 409 28.60 13.46 -3.96
CA TRP A 409 28.59 12.84 -2.65
C TRP A 409 29.73 11.81 -2.50
N GLY A 410 30.43 11.85 -1.37
CA GLY A 410 31.55 10.97 -1.09
C GLY A 410 32.91 11.40 -1.67
N ARG A 411 32.93 12.40 -2.58
CA ARG A 411 34.16 12.85 -3.24
C ARG A 411 34.33 14.37 -3.20
N ASP A 412 33.32 15.15 -3.59
CA ASP A 412 33.36 16.59 -3.68
C ASP A 412 32.14 17.19 -2.96
N TYR A 413 32.39 17.80 -1.79
CA TYR A 413 31.36 18.39 -0.93
C TYR A 413 31.18 19.90 -1.18
N SER A 414 31.70 20.43 -2.31
CA SER A 414 31.40 21.81 -2.71
C SER A 414 29.91 21.96 -3.02
N LEU A 415 29.32 23.08 -2.59
CA LEU A 415 27.91 23.38 -2.83
C LEU A 415 27.67 23.69 -4.31
N SER A 416 26.64 23.08 -4.88
CA SER A 416 26.24 23.25 -6.27
C SER A 416 24.74 23.02 -6.44
N LEU A 417 24.12 23.78 -7.33
CA LEU A 417 22.72 23.57 -7.74
C LEU A 417 22.59 22.68 -8.99
N LYS A 418 23.69 22.10 -9.46
CA LYS A 418 23.78 21.27 -10.67
C LYS A 418 22.67 20.22 -10.76
N TRP A 419 22.34 19.54 -9.64
CA TRP A 419 21.33 18.48 -9.62
C TRP A 419 19.91 19.02 -9.78
N PHE A 420 19.66 20.23 -9.27
CA PHE A 420 18.39 20.91 -9.49
C PHE A 420 18.26 21.39 -10.93
N GLU A 421 19.34 21.91 -11.54
CA GLU A 421 19.36 22.29 -12.96
C GLU A 421 19.10 21.06 -13.85
N GLN A 422 19.76 19.94 -13.57
CA GLN A 422 19.56 18.69 -14.31
C GLN A 422 18.11 18.21 -14.21
N LEU A 423 17.51 18.28 -13.02
CA LEU A 423 16.12 17.92 -12.80
C LEU A 423 15.17 18.69 -13.73
N PHE A 424 15.40 19.98 -13.93
CA PHE A 424 14.56 20.79 -14.82
C PHE A 424 14.81 20.52 -16.32
N ARG A 425 16.00 20.04 -16.68
CA ARG A 425 16.31 19.61 -18.06
C ARG A 425 15.70 18.25 -18.42
N ASP A 426 15.67 17.32 -17.49
CA ASP A 426 15.29 15.91 -17.69
C ASP A 426 13.80 15.62 -17.43
N ASP A 427 12.88 16.43 -17.96
CA ASP A 427 11.42 16.27 -17.76
C ASP A 427 10.95 16.28 -16.28
N GLY A 428 11.79 16.76 -15.38
CA GLY A 428 11.47 16.79 -13.95
C GLY A 428 10.24 17.62 -13.65
N PHE A 429 10.08 18.78 -14.31
CA PHE A 429 8.89 19.60 -14.15
C PHE A 429 7.61 18.85 -14.53
N LYS A 430 7.64 18.04 -15.59
CA LYS A 430 6.51 17.19 -15.98
C LYS A 430 6.18 16.17 -14.91
N ALA A 431 7.19 15.51 -14.33
CA ALA A 431 6.98 14.53 -13.24
C ALA A 431 6.35 15.18 -12.00
N PHE A 432 6.79 16.39 -11.64
CA PHE A 432 6.17 17.16 -10.54
C PHE A 432 4.73 17.53 -10.86
N LYS A 433 4.48 18.10 -12.04
CA LYS A 433 3.14 18.49 -12.49
C LYS A 433 2.20 17.30 -12.50
N ASP A 434 2.60 16.20 -13.14
CA ASP A 434 1.76 14.99 -13.26
C ASP A 434 1.45 14.42 -11.87
N SER A 435 2.46 14.24 -11.00
CA SER A 435 2.25 13.75 -9.63
C SER A 435 1.32 14.65 -8.82
N PHE A 436 1.54 15.98 -8.89
CA PHE A 436 0.73 16.94 -8.14
C PHE A 436 -0.71 16.98 -8.63
N VAL A 437 -0.93 17.09 -9.94
CA VAL A 437 -2.27 17.18 -10.53
C VAL A 437 -3.06 15.90 -10.30
N LEU A 438 -2.46 14.72 -10.56
CA LEU A 438 -3.15 13.44 -10.36
C LEU A 438 -3.49 13.20 -8.88
N SER A 439 -2.60 13.57 -7.96
CA SER A 439 -2.87 13.47 -6.52
C SER A 439 -3.92 14.47 -6.05
N LEU A 440 -3.91 15.68 -6.61
CA LEU A 440 -4.91 16.72 -6.32
C LEU A 440 -6.30 16.31 -6.78
N ILE A 441 -6.41 15.61 -7.92
CA ILE A 441 -7.68 15.07 -8.43
C ILE A 441 -8.14 13.87 -7.59
N ALA A 442 -7.22 12.95 -7.24
CA ALA A 442 -7.56 11.75 -6.50
C ALA A 442 -8.04 12.05 -5.07
N SER A 443 -7.49 13.09 -4.42
CA SER A 443 -7.75 13.39 -3.01
C SER A 443 -9.22 13.73 -2.71
N PRO A 444 -9.88 14.66 -3.39
CA PRO A 444 -11.28 14.97 -3.13
C PRO A 444 -12.21 13.81 -3.51
N ILE A 445 -11.89 13.05 -4.57
CA ILE A 445 -12.64 11.86 -4.96
C ILE A 445 -12.60 10.82 -3.84
N THR A 446 -11.41 10.54 -3.32
CA THR A 446 -11.24 9.58 -2.21
C THR A 446 -11.93 10.06 -0.94
N ALA A 447 -11.77 11.34 -0.58
CA ALA A 447 -12.38 11.90 0.61
C ALA A 447 -13.91 11.81 0.54
N LEU A 448 -14.50 12.16 -0.61
CA LEU A 448 -15.94 12.07 -0.83
C LEU A 448 -16.44 10.62 -0.77
N LEU A 449 -15.79 9.70 -1.50
CA LEU A 449 -16.18 8.28 -1.50
C LEU A 449 -16.04 7.66 -0.11
N SER A 450 -14.94 7.94 0.60
CA SER A 450 -14.73 7.47 1.98
C SER A 450 -15.80 7.97 2.92
N MET A 451 -16.22 9.23 2.76
CA MET A 451 -17.25 9.83 3.59
C MET A 451 -18.61 9.19 3.35
N ILE A 452 -18.98 9.00 2.07
CA ILE A 452 -20.24 8.36 1.70
C ILE A 452 -20.27 6.92 2.23
N ILE A 453 -19.18 6.17 2.03
CA ILE A 453 -19.07 4.79 2.55
C ILE A 453 -19.21 4.78 4.07
N SER A 454 -18.48 5.65 4.77
CA SER A 454 -18.52 5.74 6.24
C SER A 454 -19.91 6.08 6.75
N TYR A 455 -20.60 7.04 6.13
CA TYR A 455 -21.97 7.41 6.45
C TYR A 455 -22.93 6.23 6.28
N LEU A 456 -22.89 5.57 5.11
CA LEU A 456 -23.72 4.40 4.85
C LEU A 456 -23.46 3.27 5.84
N VAL A 457 -22.20 3.00 6.14
CA VAL A 457 -21.78 1.93 7.05
C VAL A 457 -22.20 2.23 8.51
N VAL A 458 -22.10 3.47 8.98
CA VAL A 458 -22.40 3.80 10.39
C VAL A 458 -23.89 4.10 10.61
N LYS A 459 -24.51 4.87 9.72
CA LYS A 459 -25.84 5.48 9.95
C LYS A 459 -26.99 4.73 9.28
N LYS A 460 -26.72 3.91 8.26
CA LYS A 460 -27.78 3.20 7.53
C LYS A 460 -27.77 1.70 7.81
N LYS A 461 -28.96 1.08 7.76
CA LYS A 461 -29.15 -0.36 7.90
C LYS A 461 -29.55 -0.96 6.56
N PHE A 462 -28.66 -1.76 5.95
CA PHE A 462 -28.91 -2.48 4.70
C PHE A 462 -28.06 -3.73 4.60
N ARG A 463 -28.48 -4.71 3.76
CA ARG A 463 -27.83 -6.04 3.69
C ARG A 463 -26.37 -5.98 3.21
N ALA A 464 -26.06 -5.13 2.23
CA ALA A 464 -24.72 -5.03 1.65
C ALA A 464 -23.71 -4.23 2.50
N LYS A 465 -24.10 -3.75 3.69
CA LYS A 465 -23.27 -2.94 4.59
C LYS A 465 -21.91 -3.58 4.89
N GLY A 466 -21.92 -4.85 5.33
CA GLY A 466 -20.69 -5.56 5.68
C GLY A 466 -19.79 -5.81 4.47
N PHE A 467 -20.39 -6.04 3.29
CA PHE A 467 -19.67 -6.20 2.04
C PHE A 467 -18.95 -4.90 1.63
N ILE A 468 -19.66 -3.76 1.63
CA ILE A 468 -19.06 -2.45 1.30
C ILE A 468 -17.92 -2.11 2.27
N GLU A 469 -18.15 -2.30 3.59
CA GLU A 469 -17.11 -2.09 4.60
C GLU A 469 -15.91 -3.00 4.38
N PHE A 470 -16.12 -4.28 4.12
CA PHE A 470 -15.05 -5.24 3.88
C PHE A 470 -14.25 -4.91 2.63
N VAL A 471 -14.92 -4.70 1.49
CA VAL A 471 -14.25 -4.45 0.20
C VAL A 471 -13.52 -3.09 0.22
N SER A 472 -14.13 -2.05 0.82
CA SER A 472 -13.45 -0.75 0.95
C SER A 472 -12.17 -0.81 1.79
N MET A 473 -12.09 -1.74 2.75
CA MET A 473 -10.90 -1.95 3.58
C MET A 473 -9.92 -2.98 2.99
N LEU A 474 -10.37 -3.82 2.06
CA LEU A 474 -9.56 -4.88 1.44
C LEU A 474 -8.28 -4.34 0.79
N ALA A 475 -8.36 -3.16 0.17
CA ALA A 475 -7.21 -2.52 -0.47
C ALA A 475 -6.05 -2.18 0.52
N MET A 476 -6.29 -2.20 1.84
CA MET A 476 -5.24 -2.06 2.85
C MET A 476 -4.43 -3.37 3.00
N ALA A 477 -5.11 -4.51 2.82
CA ALA A 477 -4.49 -5.82 2.90
C ALA A 477 -3.74 -6.21 1.61
N VAL A 478 -4.05 -5.55 0.49
CA VAL A 478 -3.47 -5.85 -0.82
C VAL A 478 -2.15 -5.09 -0.99
N PRO A 479 -1.00 -5.78 -1.14
CA PRO A 479 0.26 -5.12 -1.47
C PRO A 479 0.16 -4.30 -2.75
N GLY A 480 0.88 -3.16 -2.80
CA GLY A 480 0.82 -2.27 -3.96
C GLY A 480 1.23 -2.95 -5.26
N THR A 481 2.29 -3.76 -5.23
CA THR A 481 2.76 -4.53 -6.39
C THR A 481 1.69 -5.51 -6.89
N VAL A 482 1.02 -6.23 -5.98
CA VAL A 482 -0.09 -7.14 -6.31
C VAL A 482 -1.23 -6.40 -6.99
N LEU A 483 -1.58 -5.23 -6.46
CA LEU A 483 -2.61 -4.38 -7.05
C LEU A 483 -2.19 -3.90 -8.45
N GLY A 484 -0.94 -3.46 -8.63
CA GLY A 484 -0.39 -3.04 -9.91
C GLY A 484 -0.46 -4.14 -10.96
N VAL A 485 -0.07 -5.37 -10.62
CA VAL A 485 -0.21 -6.55 -11.51
C VAL A 485 -1.67 -6.79 -11.88
N GLY A 486 -2.57 -6.76 -10.88
CA GLY A 486 -4.00 -6.92 -11.11
C GLY A 486 -4.57 -5.86 -12.06
N PHE A 487 -4.14 -4.61 -11.94
CA PHE A 487 -4.54 -3.52 -12.85
C PHE A 487 -4.00 -3.71 -14.27
N ILE A 488 -2.75 -4.14 -14.43
CA ILE A 488 -2.20 -4.49 -15.76
C ILE A 488 -3.08 -5.58 -16.38
N ARG A 489 -3.32 -6.66 -15.64
CA ARG A 489 -4.08 -7.81 -16.16
C ARG A 489 -5.53 -7.49 -16.42
N GLY A 490 -6.16 -6.66 -15.60
CA GLY A 490 -7.54 -6.24 -15.78
C GLY A 490 -7.73 -5.25 -16.93
N PHE A 491 -6.82 -4.32 -17.12
CA PHE A 491 -7.03 -3.17 -18.01
C PHE A 491 -6.12 -3.12 -19.24
N ALA A 492 -4.93 -3.76 -19.23
CA ALA A 492 -4.01 -3.77 -20.39
C ALA A 492 -4.26 -4.92 -21.38
N GLY A 493 -5.07 -5.90 -21.05
CA GLY A 493 -5.37 -7.05 -21.87
C GLY A 493 -5.14 -8.36 -21.14
N GLY A 494 -6.06 -8.72 -20.28
CA GLY A 494 -6.12 -10.03 -19.61
C GLY A 494 -6.87 -11.07 -20.45
N VAL A 495 -7.22 -12.19 -19.79
CA VAL A 495 -7.96 -13.31 -20.36
C VAL A 495 -9.26 -12.89 -21.04
N PHE A 496 -9.92 -11.86 -20.53
CA PHE A 496 -11.13 -11.27 -21.12
C PHE A 496 -10.81 -9.88 -21.70
N ARG A 497 -10.50 -9.85 -23.00
CA ARG A 497 -10.31 -8.61 -23.77
C ARG A 497 -11.64 -7.87 -23.94
N THR A 498 -12.07 -7.11 -22.96
CA THR A 498 -13.22 -6.21 -23.12
C THR A 498 -12.72 -4.83 -23.56
N GLY A 499 -12.98 -4.46 -24.82
CA GLY A 499 -12.48 -3.24 -25.45
C GLY A 499 -12.77 -1.93 -24.69
N PHE A 500 -13.87 -1.89 -23.91
CA PHE A 500 -14.26 -0.70 -23.15
C PHE A 500 -13.26 -0.33 -22.03
N LEU A 501 -12.70 -1.31 -21.32
CA LEU A 501 -11.78 -1.07 -20.19
C LEU A 501 -10.32 -0.89 -20.63
N GLN A 502 -9.96 -1.34 -21.82
CA GLN A 502 -8.60 -1.18 -22.36
C GLN A 502 -8.22 0.29 -22.59
N GLY A 503 -9.18 1.14 -22.94
CA GLY A 503 -8.97 2.57 -23.17
C GLY A 503 -8.53 3.35 -21.92
N ILE A 504 -8.65 2.77 -20.73
CA ILE A 504 -8.24 3.40 -19.46
C ILE A 504 -6.74 3.16 -19.19
N TYR A 505 -6.18 2.03 -19.65
CA TYR A 505 -4.77 1.71 -19.45
C TYR A 505 -3.86 2.69 -20.20
N GLY A 506 -2.76 3.08 -19.56
CA GLY A 506 -1.82 4.07 -20.11
C GLY A 506 -2.29 5.53 -20.02
N THR A 507 -3.45 5.78 -19.41
CA THR A 507 -3.97 7.14 -19.17
C THR A 507 -3.76 7.59 -17.72
N GLY A 508 -3.87 8.90 -17.46
CA GLY A 508 -3.86 9.43 -16.09
C GLY A 508 -5.03 8.93 -15.24
N ILE A 509 -6.12 8.49 -15.88
CA ILE A 509 -7.31 7.99 -15.19
C ILE A 509 -7.00 6.74 -14.36
N ILE A 510 -6.23 5.78 -14.91
CA ILE A 510 -5.86 4.57 -14.17
C ILE A 510 -5.01 4.90 -12.93
N LEU A 511 -4.11 5.88 -13.03
CA LEU A 511 -3.28 6.34 -11.91
C LEU A 511 -4.15 6.98 -10.82
N VAL A 512 -5.11 7.84 -11.19
CA VAL A 512 -6.08 8.43 -10.25
C VAL A 512 -6.89 7.32 -9.56
N ILE A 513 -7.39 6.34 -10.31
CA ILE A 513 -8.15 5.20 -9.75
C ILE A 513 -7.30 4.43 -8.73
N VAL A 514 -6.04 4.13 -9.05
CA VAL A 514 -5.13 3.43 -8.13
C VAL A 514 -4.87 4.27 -6.87
N PHE A 515 -4.67 5.57 -6.99
CA PHE A 515 -4.53 6.47 -5.85
C PHE A 515 -5.79 6.46 -4.96
N VAL A 516 -6.98 6.51 -5.57
CA VAL A 516 -8.26 6.42 -4.87
C VAL A 516 -8.37 5.08 -4.13
N VAL A 517 -8.17 3.97 -4.82
CA VAL A 517 -8.28 2.61 -4.25
C VAL A 517 -7.31 2.42 -3.07
N ARG A 518 -6.06 2.86 -3.21
CA ARG A 518 -5.03 2.73 -2.17
C ARG A 518 -5.31 3.59 -0.94
N SER A 519 -5.93 4.74 -1.11
CA SER A 519 -6.19 5.69 -0.03
C SER A 519 -7.57 5.53 0.62
N LEU A 520 -8.51 4.88 -0.09
CA LEU A 520 -9.89 4.66 0.34
C LEU A 520 -10.02 4.03 1.75
N PRO A 521 -9.24 2.99 2.13
CA PRO A 521 -9.36 2.37 3.45
C PRO A 521 -9.08 3.34 4.61
N VAL A 522 -8.08 4.21 4.46
CA VAL A 522 -7.68 5.16 5.50
C VAL A 522 -8.76 6.21 5.71
N GLY A 523 -9.28 6.78 4.62
CA GLY A 523 -10.39 7.72 4.68
C GLY A 523 -11.67 7.11 5.28
N THR A 524 -12.01 5.88 4.86
CA THR A 524 -13.17 5.15 5.38
C THR A 524 -13.03 4.85 6.88
N ARG A 525 -11.86 4.40 7.34
CA ARG A 525 -11.60 4.13 8.76
C ARG A 525 -11.70 5.39 9.61
N SER A 526 -11.12 6.49 9.15
CA SER A 526 -11.20 7.79 9.82
C SER A 526 -12.65 8.29 9.88
N GLY A 527 -13.38 8.22 8.78
CA GLY A 527 -14.79 8.62 8.72
C GLY A 527 -15.69 7.78 9.62
N ILE A 528 -15.52 6.44 9.64
CA ILE A 528 -16.26 5.55 10.55
C ILE A 528 -15.99 5.91 12.00
N SER A 529 -14.71 6.15 12.36
CA SER A 529 -14.34 6.53 13.72
C SER A 529 -14.98 7.85 14.14
N ALA A 530 -14.95 8.86 13.28
CA ALA A 530 -15.55 10.16 13.55
C ALA A 530 -17.09 10.08 13.70
N LEU A 531 -17.76 9.36 12.80
CA LEU A 531 -19.22 9.21 12.83
C LEU A 531 -19.72 8.42 14.04
N ARG A 532 -18.92 7.47 14.56
CA ARG A 532 -19.26 6.73 15.79
C ARG A 532 -19.17 7.58 17.06
N GLN A 533 -18.45 8.71 17.03
CA GLN A 533 -18.33 9.63 18.17
C GLN A 533 -19.51 10.59 18.27
N ILE A 534 -20.33 10.74 17.21
CA ILE A 534 -21.51 11.58 17.21
C ILE A 534 -22.65 10.86 17.94
N ASP A 535 -23.16 11.49 19.00
CA ASP A 535 -24.33 10.98 19.72
C ASP A 535 -25.54 10.90 18.77
N LYS A 536 -26.25 9.78 18.83
CA LYS A 536 -27.45 9.55 18.00
C LYS A 536 -28.56 10.54 18.30
N SER A 537 -28.67 11.01 19.55
CA SER A 537 -29.67 11.96 19.98
C SER A 537 -29.67 13.28 19.19
N ILE A 538 -28.48 13.72 18.73
CA ILE A 538 -28.34 14.95 17.93
C ILE A 538 -29.05 14.81 16.57
N GLU A 539 -28.91 13.65 15.94
CA GLU A 539 -29.52 13.37 14.64
C GLU A 539 -31.04 13.10 14.82
N GLU A 540 -31.40 12.35 15.87
CA GLU A 540 -32.80 12.05 16.20
C GLU A 540 -33.59 13.35 16.45
N SER A 541 -33.03 14.31 17.20
CA SER A 541 -33.64 15.62 17.40
C SER A 541 -33.89 16.40 16.10
N ALA A 542 -32.95 16.29 15.14
CA ALA A 542 -33.13 16.93 13.83
C ALA A 542 -34.22 16.24 12.99
N TYR A 543 -34.37 14.92 13.11
CA TYR A 543 -35.47 14.17 12.47
C TYR A 543 -36.84 14.53 13.11
N ASP A 544 -36.88 14.66 14.43
CA ASP A 544 -38.11 15.04 15.16
C ASP A 544 -38.58 16.45 14.78
N LEU A 545 -37.67 17.35 14.41
CA LEU A 545 -37.95 18.66 13.84
C LEU A 545 -38.36 18.63 12.36
N GLY A 546 -38.55 17.43 11.76
CA GLY A 546 -39.03 17.25 10.40
C GLY A 546 -37.95 17.36 9.31
N ALA A 547 -36.65 17.33 9.66
CA ALA A 547 -35.58 17.36 8.67
C ALA A 547 -35.45 16.01 7.97
N GLY A 548 -35.43 15.99 6.63
CA GLY A 548 -35.13 14.79 5.84
C GLY A 548 -33.68 14.37 5.95
N SER A 549 -33.36 13.09 5.61
CA SER A 549 -32.02 12.48 5.75
C SER A 549 -30.88 13.29 5.11
N GLY A 550 -31.13 13.87 3.91
CA GLY A 550 -30.13 14.69 3.22
C GLY A 550 -29.87 16.03 3.97
N ARG A 551 -30.92 16.63 4.54
CA ARG A 551 -30.80 17.87 5.31
C ARG A 551 -30.04 17.62 6.62
N VAL A 552 -30.36 16.54 7.35
CA VAL A 552 -29.62 16.13 8.55
C VAL A 552 -28.15 15.89 8.24
N PHE A 553 -27.87 15.20 7.15
CA PHE A 553 -26.46 14.98 6.73
C PHE A 553 -25.70 16.28 6.48
N MET A 554 -26.28 17.19 5.67
CA MET A 554 -25.61 18.43 5.28
C MET A 554 -25.52 19.47 6.41
N THR A 555 -26.55 19.56 7.29
CA THR A 555 -26.63 20.62 8.31
C THR A 555 -26.14 20.18 9.69
N VAL A 556 -26.12 18.87 9.97
CA VAL A 556 -25.75 18.33 11.29
C VAL A 556 -24.52 17.46 11.19
N THR A 557 -24.60 16.37 10.41
CA THR A 557 -23.54 15.35 10.41
C THR A 557 -22.24 15.86 9.77
N LEU A 558 -22.33 16.44 8.58
CA LEU A 558 -21.15 16.93 7.83
C LEU A 558 -20.37 18.04 8.58
N PRO A 559 -21.02 19.06 9.19
CA PRO A 559 -20.31 20.03 10.00
C PRO A 559 -19.60 19.46 11.23
N LEU A 560 -20.16 18.42 11.85
CA LEU A 560 -19.55 17.77 13.02
C LEU A 560 -18.31 16.93 12.66
N ILE A 561 -18.24 16.38 11.45
CA ILE A 561 -17.12 15.53 10.99
C ILE A 561 -16.21 16.24 9.99
N LYS A 562 -16.42 17.54 9.74
CA LYS A 562 -15.63 18.30 8.77
C LYS A 562 -14.12 18.20 9.01
N ASP A 563 -13.66 18.23 10.27
CA ASP A 563 -12.25 18.15 10.61
C ASP A 563 -11.66 16.79 10.20
N SER A 564 -12.43 15.71 10.39
CA SER A 564 -12.04 14.37 9.93
C SER A 564 -12.05 14.25 8.41
N PHE A 565 -12.99 14.90 7.72
CA PHE A 565 -13.04 14.97 6.28
C PHE A 565 -11.80 15.67 5.71
N PHE A 566 -11.46 16.85 6.20
CA PHE A 566 -10.29 17.61 5.76
C PHE A 566 -8.98 16.90 6.11
N SER A 567 -8.87 16.31 7.30
CA SER A 567 -7.73 15.48 7.67
C SER A 567 -7.57 14.27 6.75
N GLY A 568 -8.70 13.64 6.38
CA GLY A 568 -8.72 12.57 5.39
C GLY A 568 -8.23 13.03 4.02
N LEU A 569 -8.62 14.22 3.57
CA LEU A 569 -8.20 14.82 2.30
C LEU A 569 -6.69 15.07 2.28
N VAL A 570 -6.12 15.66 3.37
CA VAL A 570 -4.67 15.85 3.53
C VAL A 570 -3.94 14.52 3.44
N THR A 571 -4.38 13.54 4.24
CA THR A 571 -3.74 12.22 4.30
C THR A 571 -3.78 11.51 2.95
N THR A 572 -4.92 11.61 2.23
CA THR A 572 -5.05 11.04 0.89
C THR A 572 -4.11 11.68 -0.12
N PHE A 573 -4.01 13.03 -0.10
CA PHE A 573 -3.07 13.75 -0.97
C PHE A 573 -1.63 13.29 -0.74
N VAL A 574 -1.20 13.26 0.52
CA VAL A 574 0.16 12.82 0.89
C VAL A 574 0.41 11.39 0.43
N ARG A 575 -0.51 10.46 0.72
CA ARG A 575 -0.37 9.06 0.30
C ARG A 575 -0.37 8.87 -1.22
N SER A 576 -1.12 9.69 -1.95
CA SER A 576 -1.16 9.62 -3.42
C SER A 576 0.13 10.13 -4.05
N ILE A 577 0.62 11.30 -3.62
CA ILE A 577 1.83 11.90 -4.21
C ILE A 577 3.11 11.13 -3.84
N THR A 578 3.10 10.40 -2.72
CA THR A 578 4.22 9.57 -2.26
C THR A 578 4.10 8.10 -2.66
N ALA A 579 3.01 7.70 -3.33
CA ALA A 579 2.80 6.32 -3.76
C ALA A 579 3.83 5.89 -4.80
N ILE A 580 4.33 4.65 -4.66
CA ILE A 580 5.23 4.04 -5.64
C ILE A 580 4.83 2.60 -5.97
N SER A 581 4.62 1.73 -4.98
CA SER A 581 4.52 0.28 -5.15
C SER A 581 3.44 -0.19 -6.14
N ALA A 582 2.30 0.51 -6.20
CA ALA A 582 1.23 0.16 -7.13
C ALA A 582 1.40 0.82 -8.50
N VAL A 583 1.93 2.05 -8.53
CA VAL A 583 1.96 2.86 -9.74
C VAL A 583 3.19 2.63 -10.60
N ILE A 584 4.29 2.13 -10.04
CA ILE A 584 5.54 1.88 -10.78
C ILE A 584 5.34 0.91 -11.97
N LEU A 585 4.37 0.00 -11.85
CA LEU A 585 3.98 -0.92 -12.92
C LEU A 585 3.00 -0.33 -13.94
N LEU A 586 2.41 0.83 -13.65
CA LEU A 586 1.35 1.47 -14.45
C LEU A 586 1.79 2.77 -15.12
N VAL A 587 2.95 3.30 -14.70
CA VAL A 587 3.54 4.52 -15.27
C VAL A 587 3.91 4.30 -16.74
N THR A 588 3.68 5.31 -17.55
CA THR A 588 4.02 5.32 -18.97
C THR A 588 4.82 6.58 -19.30
N PRO A 589 5.53 6.68 -20.43
CA PRO A 589 6.22 7.91 -20.84
C PRO A 589 5.29 9.13 -20.96
N ARG A 590 3.99 8.90 -21.12
CA ARG A 590 2.98 9.97 -21.17
C ARG A 590 2.73 10.62 -19.81
N TYR A 591 2.78 9.84 -18.72
CA TYR A 591 2.58 10.31 -17.35
C TYR A 591 3.74 9.89 -16.48
N LEU A 592 4.54 10.85 -16.03
CA LEU A 592 5.70 10.62 -15.19
C LEU A 592 5.38 10.92 -13.73
N LEU A 593 5.80 10.06 -12.82
CA LEU A 593 5.62 10.28 -11.39
C LEU A 593 6.97 10.52 -10.70
N ILE A 594 6.99 11.49 -9.79
CA ILE A 594 8.18 11.85 -9.02
C ILE A 594 8.80 10.65 -8.32
N THR A 595 7.98 9.84 -7.65
CA THR A 595 8.43 8.68 -6.90
C THR A 595 9.11 7.64 -7.79
N CYS A 596 8.59 7.43 -9.00
CA CYS A 596 9.18 6.53 -9.99
C CYS A 596 10.52 7.09 -10.53
N ARG A 597 10.61 8.42 -10.74
CA ARG A 597 11.87 9.07 -11.18
C ARG A 597 12.95 8.98 -10.09
N ILE A 598 12.60 9.16 -8.81
CA ILE A 598 13.57 9.00 -7.72
C ILE A 598 14.12 7.56 -7.70
N ASN A 599 13.24 6.57 -7.84
CA ASN A 599 13.66 5.17 -7.89
C ASN A 599 14.57 4.89 -9.08
N GLU A 600 14.21 5.36 -10.26
CA GLU A 600 14.99 5.22 -11.50
C GLU A 600 16.40 5.80 -11.36
N PHE A 601 16.53 7.04 -10.85
CA PHE A 601 17.83 7.67 -10.65
C PHE A 601 18.66 7.00 -9.55
N ALA A 602 18.01 6.51 -8.51
CA ALA A 602 18.69 5.76 -7.45
C ALA A 602 19.23 4.42 -7.96
N GLU A 603 18.47 3.67 -8.76
CA GLU A 603 18.91 2.43 -9.42
C GLU A 603 20.09 2.66 -10.37
N LYS A 604 20.10 3.79 -11.07
CA LYS A 604 21.21 4.22 -11.92
C LYS A 604 22.44 4.73 -11.14
N GLY A 605 22.37 4.76 -9.79
CA GLY A 605 23.44 5.31 -8.95
C GLY A 605 23.59 6.84 -8.99
N ALA A 606 22.65 7.56 -9.64
CA ALA A 606 22.63 9.00 -9.74
C ALA A 606 21.99 9.64 -8.48
N TYR A 607 22.57 9.37 -7.32
CA TYR A 607 22.00 9.73 -6.01
C TYR A 607 21.79 11.24 -5.83
N GLY A 608 22.62 12.11 -6.43
CA GLY A 608 22.46 13.56 -6.35
C GLY A 608 21.15 14.05 -6.97
N VAL A 609 20.80 13.52 -8.15
CA VAL A 609 19.52 13.83 -8.83
C VAL A 609 18.35 13.26 -8.04
N ALA A 610 18.46 12.00 -7.57
CA ALA A 610 17.43 11.37 -6.73
C ALA A 610 17.17 12.19 -5.45
N CYS A 611 18.21 12.73 -4.81
CA CYS A 611 18.11 13.61 -3.64
C CYS A 611 17.44 14.95 -4.00
N ALA A 612 17.71 15.53 -5.16
CA ALA A 612 17.07 16.77 -5.59
C ALA A 612 15.56 16.57 -5.78
N TYR A 613 15.14 15.49 -6.45
CA TYR A 613 13.72 15.10 -6.56
C TYR A 613 13.09 14.89 -5.20
N ALA A 614 13.75 14.12 -4.30
CA ALA A 614 13.24 13.83 -2.97
C ALA A 614 13.11 15.09 -2.11
N THR A 615 14.07 16.02 -2.19
CA THR A 615 14.04 17.29 -1.45
C THR A 615 12.84 18.15 -1.86
N ILE A 616 12.61 18.30 -3.18
CA ILE A 616 11.47 19.07 -3.67
C ILE A 616 10.15 18.38 -3.32
N LEU A 617 10.08 17.04 -3.44
CA LEU A 617 8.88 16.30 -3.08
C LEU A 617 8.54 16.47 -1.59
N ILE A 618 9.53 16.37 -0.69
CA ILE A 618 9.36 16.63 0.73
C ILE A 618 8.85 18.05 0.96
N ALA A 619 9.46 19.06 0.31
CA ALA A 619 9.04 20.46 0.43
C ALA A 619 7.58 20.65 -0.03
N ILE A 620 7.18 20.07 -1.17
CA ILE A 620 5.81 20.14 -1.69
C ILE A 620 4.82 19.49 -0.70
N VAL A 621 5.14 18.31 -0.18
CA VAL A 621 4.27 17.60 0.76
C VAL A 621 4.07 18.42 2.04
N TYR A 622 5.15 18.96 2.61
CA TYR A 622 5.05 19.80 3.81
C TYR A 622 4.31 21.11 3.53
N ALA A 623 4.58 21.77 2.42
CA ALA A 623 3.84 22.97 2.01
C ALA A 623 2.35 22.67 1.87
N ALA A 624 1.99 21.57 1.22
CA ALA A 624 0.60 21.14 1.08
C ALA A 624 -0.07 20.90 2.44
N ILE A 625 0.62 20.22 3.37
CA ILE A 625 0.10 19.98 4.73
C ILE A 625 -0.11 21.30 5.48
N VAL A 626 0.84 22.24 5.40
CA VAL A 626 0.72 23.55 6.05
C VAL A 626 -0.46 24.34 5.48
N VAL A 627 -0.57 24.41 4.15
CA VAL A 627 -1.67 25.10 3.47
C VAL A 627 -3.01 24.47 3.83
N MET A 628 -3.12 23.14 3.78
CA MET A 628 -4.37 22.46 4.10
C MET A 628 -4.75 22.61 5.57
N ASN A 629 -3.78 22.52 6.51
CA ASN A 629 -4.03 22.79 7.93
C ASN A 629 -4.43 24.24 8.19
N PHE A 630 -3.86 25.20 7.46
CA PHE A 630 -4.28 26.60 7.51
C PHE A 630 -5.73 26.74 7.02
N CYS A 631 -6.07 26.14 5.89
CA CYS A 631 -7.45 26.13 5.38
C CYS A 631 -8.42 25.50 6.38
N ILE A 632 -8.07 24.37 7.01
CA ILE A 632 -8.89 23.71 8.03
C ILE A 632 -9.14 24.67 9.20
N ARG A 633 -8.12 25.35 9.71
CA ARG A 633 -8.24 26.30 10.81
C ARG A 633 -9.08 27.52 10.42
N HIS A 634 -8.92 28.03 9.21
CA HIS A 634 -9.61 29.23 8.76
C HIS A 634 -11.08 28.98 8.40
N PHE A 635 -11.35 27.89 7.70
CA PHE A 635 -12.71 27.50 7.30
C PHE A 635 -13.38 26.50 8.25
N GLY A 636 -12.60 25.84 9.13
CA GLY A 636 -13.04 24.82 10.07
C GLY A 636 -13.60 25.38 11.39
N THR A 637 -13.07 26.47 11.92
CA THR A 637 -13.54 27.10 13.15
C THR A 637 -14.88 27.80 12.90
N SER A 638 -15.97 27.10 13.17
CA SER A 638 -17.29 27.71 13.32
C SER A 638 -17.25 28.69 14.51
N LYS A 639 -17.97 29.80 14.38
CA LYS A 639 -18.11 30.93 15.32
C LYS A 639 -18.35 30.58 16.81
N GLN A 640 -18.54 29.32 17.16
CA GLN A 640 -18.87 28.86 18.52
C GLN A 640 -17.68 28.81 19.49
N MET A 641 -16.42 28.83 19.04
CA MET A 641 -15.29 28.91 19.99
C MET A 641 -14.83 30.33 20.32
N ARG A 642 -15.21 31.33 19.54
CA ARG A 642 -14.91 32.75 19.89
C ARG A 642 -15.68 33.27 21.13
N VAL A 643 -16.79 32.63 21.48
CA VAL A 643 -17.57 33.02 22.68
C VAL A 643 -16.96 32.49 23.99
N LYS A 644 -16.01 31.56 23.95
CA LYS A 644 -15.36 31.03 25.14
C LYS A 644 -13.99 31.66 25.46
N GLU A 645 -13.47 32.52 24.61
CA GLU A 645 -12.24 33.29 24.88
C GLU A 645 -12.56 34.76 25.27
N GLU A 646 -13.79 35.20 25.15
CA GLU A 646 -14.24 36.56 25.55
C GLU A 646 -15.18 36.56 26.76
N GLY A 647 -15.36 35.42 27.46
CA GLY A 647 -16.14 35.28 28.68
C GLY A 647 -15.22 34.70 29.82
#